data_b75ed537adcc0f539075ac582b7a47bf
#
_entry.id   b75ed537adcc0f539075ac582b7a47bf
#
_cell.length_a   1.000
_cell.length_b   1.000
_cell.length_c   1.000
_cell.angle_alpha   90.00
_cell.angle_beta   90.00
_cell.angle_gamma   90.00
#
_symmetry.space_group_name_H-M   'P 1'
#
loop_
_entity.id
_entity.type
_entity.pdbx_description
1 polymer ?
#
loop_
_entity_poly.entity_id
_entity_poly.type
_entity_poly.pdbx_seq_one_letter_code
_entity_poly.pdbx_strand_id
1 'polypeptide(L)'
;MKLPYLVNLSSTSVAGWFDPSTDEAPASPPAFESKEDYRSWCVKKTTQHKFVSPGVGLAKNLRSSRETNEIQTIVAVVAEYDATQVDESVFKDGPYQPNWICKTFSNHMRLWWELPCEIPLENEAHRKEFLKIFLREVKAIKLAKGFALDESIDVYRYYEIGHSWKQAAPEPTISADTIRGWMFRALESKWPGERTQVPFEEVRKECAARWPNCGVAWDTFGPGVRSHRFWEPGADAAAAITTEHGMRCWTGDKAFVSWSDILGADWVRAQTDVLYGSVVKGWYWESKTGKYWNKVNDKAWHSFSQSDFELRLQAAGLSTKAPKEGGLSAVRKALLMVQQTAAVHGVYPAFYNPSSVVNIAHQDYLNTSLTVPLMPDYEENATWGNGFPWIARYLERIFRDEQREYYLHWLKHYYCQAISSKPGRGLAMFIAGPVGVGKTFLNRQIHEKLFGGSMDASSYLTRTDQFNSNLIASPMWTIDDAVAQTDNKTREGYSQMIKMMTANEGIVMRGMHREGFRAPWFGRLTVTMNDDPDSLKMLPMTDISIKDKIMVLCALDTGFKNGEWASSEQIDSELPFFAAYLRDIEPNPEIWGGRFGVKAYQDPEIIARSESAGTTAGTKEILEAWIEYMAADHPKLTSWTGTATQLDAMVGAYETLHKSLQRQVKSVSHLQHDLRKLHCQGWSRLDCVRAGPSRVRAWKIRLTDIEVS
;
A
#
# COMPACT_ATOMS: atom_id res chain seq x y z
N MET A 1 -6.77 -21.99 10.94
CA MET A 1 -7.52 -20.84 10.42
C MET A 1 -8.12 -20.07 11.59
N LYS A 2 -7.85 -18.78 11.72
CA LYS A 2 -8.09 -18.04 12.96
C LYS A 2 -9.03 -16.86 12.70
N LEU A 3 -10.09 -16.76 13.50
CA LEU A 3 -10.98 -15.60 13.49
C LEU A 3 -10.53 -14.59 14.55
N PRO A 4 -10.60 -13.28 14.31
CA PRO A 4 -10.31 -12.29 15.31
C PRO A 4 -11.37 -12.32 16.42
N TYR A 5 -10.97 -12.08 17.65
CA TYR A 5 -11.87 -12.02 18.78
C TYR A 5 -11.43 -10.99 19.81
N LEU A 6 -12.37 -10.53 20.60
CA LEU A 6 -12.09 -9.65 21.73
C LEU A 6 -11.63 -10.45 22.93
N VAL A 7 -10.48 -10.09 23.43
CA VAL A 7 -9.88 -10.78 24.57
C VAL A 7 -10.35 -10.20 25.88
N ASN A 8 -10.53 -8.89 25.96
CA ASN A 8 -10.89 -8.23 27.23
C ASN A 8 -11.65 -6.94 26.97
N LEU A 9 -12.75 -6.74 27.72
CA LEU A 9 -13.52 -5.49 27.68
C LEU A 9 -12.79 -4.28 28.29
N SER A 10 -11.82 -4.50 29.16
CA SER A 10 -11.00 -3.43 29.71
C SER A 10 -9.87 -3.01 28.78
N SER A 11 -9.47 -3.84 27.84
CA SER A 11 -8.59 -3.50 26.75
C SER A 11 -9.45 -3.08 25.55
N THR A 12 -9.27 -1.90 25.07
CA THR A 12 -10.05 -1.35 23.94
C THR A 12 -9.59 -1.88 22.59
N SER A 13 -8.86 -2.99 22.53
CA SER A 13 -8.33 -3.58 21.31
C SER A 13 -8.67 -5.06 21.17
N VAL A 14 -8.78 -5.52 19.95
CA VAL A 14 -8.83 -6.95 19.63
C VAL A 14 -7.42 -7.50 19.80
N ALA A 15 -7.25 -8.44 20.70
CA ALA A 15 -5.93 -8.89 21.15
C ALA A 15 -5.50 -10.25 20.63
N GLY A 16 -6.30 -10.95 19.84
CA GLY A 16 -5.94 -12.29 19.40
C GLY A 16 -6.87 -12.87 18.34
N TRP A 17 -6.55 -14.07 17.93
CA TRP A 17 -7.28 -14.84 16.95
C TRP A 17 -7.98 -16.00 17.65
N PHE A 18 -9.25 -16.20 17.31
CA PHE A 18 -10.02 -17.35 17.74
C PHE A 18 -9.90 -18.45 16.69
N ASP A 19 -9.44 -19.61 17.09
CA ASP A 19 -9.36 -20.80 16.26
C ASP A 19 -10.40 -21.83 16.71
N PRO A 20 -11.50 -22.02 15.94
CA PRO A 20 -12.54 -22.97 16.32
C PRO A 20 -12.08 -24.42 16.39
N SER A 21 -10.93 -24.77 15.79
CA SER A 21 -10.40 -26.13 15.80
C SER A 21 -9.56 -26.45 17.03
N THR A 22 -8.95 -25.44 17.64
CA THR A 22 -8.03 -25.61 18.79
C THR A 22 -8.53 -24.95 20.06
N ASP A 23 -9.26 -23.86 19.97
CA ASP A 23 -9.83 -23.18 21.12
C ASP A 23 -11.12 -23.89 21.55
N GLU A 24 -11.31 -24.06 22.85
CA GLU A 24 -12.54 -24.66 23.37
C GLU A 24 -13.76 -23.84 22.94
N ALA A 25 -14.49 -24.34 21.96
CA ALA A 25 -15.78 -23.78 21.61
C ALA A 25 -16.71 -23.90 22.86
N PRO A 26 -17.43 -22.85 23.23
CA PRO A 26 -18.30 -22.92 24.40
C PRO A 26 -19.35 -24.00 24.17
N ALA A 27 -19.62 -24.77 25.24
CA ALA A 27 -20.76 -25.66 25.27
C ALA A 27 -22.04 -24.90 24.91
N SER A 28 -23.04 -25.58 24.38
CA SER A 28 -24.34 -24.98 24.10
C SER A 28 -24.82 -24.17 25.29
N PRO A 29 -25.30 -22.93 25.10
CA PRO A 29 -25.77 -22.13 26.23
C PRO A 29 -26.94 -22.82 26.90
N PRO A 30 -27.15 -22.53 28.19
CA PRO A 30 -28.38 -22.95 28.86
C PRO A 30 -29.60 -22.33 28.15
N ALA A 31 -30.75 -22.98 28.24
CA ALA A 31 -31.99 -22.39 27.77
C ALA A 31 -32.26 -21.09 28.54
N PHE A 32 -32.62 -20.03 27.84
CA PHE A 32 -32.95 -18.75 28.46
C PHE A 32 -34.46 -18.54 28.43
N GLU A 33 -35.02 -18.12 29.58
CA GLU A 33 -36.46 -17.84 29.68
C GLU A 33 -36.84 -16.46 29.15
N SER A 34 -35.87 -15.54 29.09
CA SER A 34 -36.09 -14.19 28.59
C SER A 34 -34.89 -13.63 27.82
N LYS A 35 -35.14 -12.59 27.00
CA LYS A 35 -34.08 -11.78 26.36
C LYS A 35 -33.14 -11.11 27.39
N GLU A 36 -33.66 -10.75 28.55
CA GLU A 36 -32.91 -10.14 29.64
C GLU A 36 -31.91 -11.14 30.24
N ASP A 37 -32.32 -12.38 30.45
CA ASP A 37 -31.44 -13.44 30.94
C ASP A 37 -30.31 -13.74 29.97
N TYR A 38 -30.65 -13.84 28.70
CA TYR A 38 -29.64 -13.97 27.65
C TYR A 38 -28.65 -12.80 27.66
N ARG A 39 -29.12 -11.55 27.70
CA ARG A 39 -28.27 -10.36 27.77
C ARG A 39 -27.37 -10.36 29.00
N SER A 40 -27.93 -10.71 30.17
CA SER A 40 -27.20 -10.79 31.41
C SER A 40 -26.11 -11.87 31.35
N TRP A 41 -26.42 -13.01 30.72
CA TRP A 41 -25.44 -14.07 30.51
C TRP A 41 -24.34 -13.63 29.55
N CYS A 42 -24.66 -12.98 28.45
CA CYS A 42 -23.67 -12.41 27.50
C CYS A 42 -22.74 -11.43 28.24
N VAL A 43 -23.26 -10.55 29.10
CA VAL A 43 -22.45 -9.61 29.90
C VAL A 43 -21.51 -10.35 30.85
N LYS A 44 -21.99 -11.35 31.54
CA LYS A 44 -21.14 -12.20 32.40
C LYS A 44 -20.05 -12.92 31.61
N LYS A 45 -20.33 -13.34 30.38
CA LYS A 45 -19.41 -14.07 29.54
C LYS A 45 -18.45 -13.18 28.74
N THR A 46 -18.74 -11.89 28.58
CA THR A 46 -17.81 -10.94 27.94
C THR A 46 -16.49 -10.80 28.68
N THR A 47 -16.50 -10.98 30.02
CA THR A 47 -15.28 -11.03 30.82
C THR A 47 -14.41 -12.26 30.54
N GLN A 48 -14.91 -13.23 29.77
CA GLN A 48 -14.26 -14.49 29.42
C GLN A 48 -14.02 -14.68 27.92
N HIS A 49 -13.87 -13.60 27.17
CA HIS A 49 -13.53 -13.64 25.75
C HIS A 49 -14.55 -14.40 24.87
N LYS A 50 -15.83 -14.08 24.99
CA LYS A 50 -16.93 -14.81 24.32
C LYS A 50 -17.48 -14.10 23.08
N PHE A 51 -16.78 -13.13 22.54
CA PHE A 51 -17.19 -12.41 21.32
C PHE A 51 -16.11 -12.46 20.25
N VAL A 52 -16.55 -12.59 19.01
CA VAL A 52 -15.73 -12.54 17.82
C VAL A 52 -16.12 -11.35 16.96
N SER A 53 -15.17 -10.78 16.26
CA SER A 53 -15.37 -9.64 15.38
C SER A 53 -14.83 -9.93 14.00
N PRO A 54 -15.54 -9.56 12.90
CA PRO A 54 -14.99 -9.61 11.56
C PRO A 54 -13.96 -8.50 11.29
N GLY A 55 -13.83 -7.54 12.20
CA GLY A 55 -12.93 -6.40 12.07
C GLY A 55 -11.94 -6.30 13.22
N VAL A 56 -10.82 -5.64 12.95
CA VAL A 56 -9.75 -5.34 13.90
C VAL A 56 -9.70 -3.85 14.17
N GLY A 57 -9.67 -3.45 15.43
CA GLY A 57 -9.64 -2.05 15.85
C GLY A 57 -9.95 -1.86 17.32
N LEU A 58 -10.28 -0.63 17.69
CA LEU A 58 -10.60 -0.26 19.07
C LEU A 58 -12.07 -0.57 19.39
N ALA A 59 -12.29 -1.33 20.46
CA ALA A 59 -13.61 -1.60 21.00
C ALA A 59 -13.94 -0.60 22.10
N LYS A 60 -14.93 0.26 21.90
CA LYS A 60 -15.39 1.22 22.90
C LYS A 60 -16.56 0.68 23.73
N ASN A 61 -17.44 -0.11 23.12
CA ASN A 61 -18.57 -0.70 23.79
C ASN A 61 -19.13 -1.89 23.00
N LEU A 62 -19.24 -3.07 23.62
CA LEU A 62 -19.82 -4.26 23.00
C LEU A 62 -21.34 -4.20 22.76
N ARG A 63 -22.04 -3.32 23.47
CA ARG A 63 -23.49 -3.19 23.40
C ARG A 63 -23.96 -2.03 22.56
N SER A 64 -23.05 -1.19 22.15
CA SER A 64 -23.43 0.04 21.49
C SER A 64 -23.52 -0.11 19.98
N SER A 65 -24.21 0.85 19.43
CA SER A 65 -24.30 1.08 18.00
C SER A 65 -22.92 1.25 17.34
N ARG A 66 -22.92 1.15 16.04
CA ARG A 66 -21.82 1.28 15.09
C ARG A 66 -20.84 2.43 15.38
N GLU A 67 -21.32 3.52 16.00
CA GLU A 67 -20.58 4.78 16.20
C GLU A 67 -19.55 4.73 17.33
N THR A 68 -19.59 3.69 18.17
CA THR A 68 -18.73 3.61 19.37
C THR A 68 -17.55 2.67 19.20
N ASN A 69 -17.46 1.93 18.09
CA ASN A 69 -16.37 1.02 17.80
C ASN A 69 -15.56 1.54 16.61
N GLU A 70 -14.26 1.64 16.77
CA GLU A 70 -13.33 2.06 15.74
C GLU A 70 -12.69 0.83 15.08
N ILE A 71 -13.33 0.28 14.07
CA ILE A 71 -12.78 -0.81 13.26
C ILE A 71 -11.93 -0.20 12.14
N GLN A 72 -10.68 -0.57 12.10
CA GLN A 72 -9.70 -0.07 11.14
C GLN A 72 -9.56 -0.99 9.93
N THR A 73 -9.65 -2.30 10.14
CA THR A 73 -9.52 -3.30 9.08
C THR A 73 -10.59 -4.38 9.23
N ILE A 74 -10.95 -5.04 8.13
CA ILE A 74 -11.78 -6.25 8.12
C ILE A 74 -10.88 -7.42 7.75
N VAL A 75 -11.03 -8.53 8.47
CA VAL A 75 -10.29 -9.78 8.25
C VAL A 75 -11.24 -10.95 7.91
N ALA A 76 -12.51 -10.79 8.18
CA ALA A 76 -13.55 -11.74 7.84
C ALA A 76 -14.84 -11.03 7.49
N VAL A 77 -15.76 -11.72 6.83
CA VAL A 77 -17.13 -11.30 6.64
C VAL A 77 -18.07 -12.36 7.16
N VAL A 78 -19.22 -11.94 7.67
CA VAL A 78 -20.16 -12.79 8.36
C VAL A 78 -21.56 -12.61 7.79
N ALA A 79 -22.32 -13.68 7.72
CA ALA A 79 -23.74 -13.66 7.41
C ALA A 79 -24.52 -14.49 8.43
N GLU A 80 -25.62 -13.97 8.92
CA GLU A 80 -26.55 -14.67 9.81
C GLU A 80 -27.84 -14.98 9.06
N TYR A 81 -28.41 -16.15 9.36
CA TYR A 81 -29.66 -16.60 8.79
C TYR A 81 -30.60 -17.00 9.93
N ASP A 82 -31.81 -16.48 9.88
CA ASP A 82 -32.89 -16.84 10.82
C ASP A 82 -33.42 -18.26 10.54
N ALA A 83 -32.50 -19.22 10.45
CA ALA A 83 -32.80 -20.61 10.16
C ALA A 83 -31.94 -21.54 11.03
N THR A 84 -32.53 -22.60 11.51
CA THR A 84 -31.88 -23.61 12.34
C THR A 84 -31.04 -24.61 11.54
N GLN A 85 -31.35 -24.77 10.25
CA GLN A 85 -30.60 -25.63 9.33
C GLN A 85 -30.52 -25.01 7.96
N VAL A 86 -29.32 -25.04 7.36
CA VAL A 86 -29.07 -24.72 5.96
C VAL A 86 -28.55 -25.97 5.29
N ASP A 87 -29.04 -26.26 4.07
CA ASP A 87 -28.49 -27.34 3.27
C ASP A 87 -27.07 -27.00 2.82
N GLU A 88 -26.09 -27.64 3.43
CA GLU A 88 -24.69 -27.39 3.16
C GLU A 88 -24.25 -27.74 1.73
N SER A 89 -25.04 -28.58 1.02
CA SER A 89 -24.78 -28.89 -0.38
C SER A 89 -24.84 -27.65 -1.28
N VAL A 90 -25.59 -26.63 -0.85
CA VAL A 90 -25.71 -25.34 -1.56
C VAL A 90 -24.37 -24.61 -1.64
N PHE A 91 -23.48 -24.84 -0.67
CA PHE A 91 -22.17 -24.19 -0.64
C PHE A 91 -21.11 -24.90 -1.48
N LYS A 92 -21.26 -26.22 -1.72
CA LYS A 92 -20.23 -27.00 -2.44
C LYS A 92 -20.09 -26.61 -3.91
N ASP A 93 -21.17 -26.16 -4.52
CA ASP A 93 -21.24 -25.78 -5.93
C ASP A 93 -21.34 -24.27 -6.14
N GLY A 94 -21.30 -23.49 -5.06
CA GLY A 94 -21.38 -22.03 -5.10
C GLY A 94 -20.01 -21.37 -5.33
N PRO A 95 -20.00 -20.12 -5.84
CA PRO A 95 -18.77 -19.39 -6.09
C PRO A 95 -17.98 -19.04 -4.81
N TYR A 96 -18.63 -19.11 -3.63
CA TYR A 96 -18.02 -18.71 -2.35
C TYR A 96 -18.50 -19.65 -1.23
N GLN A 97 -17.71 -20.68 -0.94
CA GLN A 97 -17.97 -21.54 0.21
C GLN A 97 -17.57 -20.82 1.50
N PRO A 98 -18.39 -20.81 2.58
CA PRO A 98 -17.94 -20.26 3.86
C PRO A 98 -16.79 -21.09 4.42
N ASN A 99 -15.87 -20.46 5.13
CA ASN A 99 -14.79 -21.16 5.81
C ASN A 99 -15.31 -21.87 7.05
N TRP A 100 -16.17 -21.18 7.79
CA TRP A 100 -16.74 -21.71 9.02
C TRP A 100 -18.26 -21.54 9.06
N ILE A 101 -18.90 -22.52 9.64
CA ILE A 101 -20.33 -22.54 9.95
C ILE A 101 -20.46 -22.75 11.45
N CYS A 102 -21.24 -21.92 12.11
CA CYS A 102 -21.57 -22.09 13.53
C CYS A 102 -23.05 -21.78 13.76
N LYS A 103 -23.50 -22.10 14.97
CA LYS A 103 -24.83 -21.72 15.45
C LYS A 103 -24.71 -20.61 16.46
N THR A 104 -25.60 -19.62 16.38
CA THR A 104 -25.80 -18.63 17.44
C THR A 104 -26.41 -19.29 18.66
N PHE A 105 -26.39 -18.61 19.80
CA PHE A 105 -27.08 -19.13 20.98
C PHE A 105 -28.60 -19.25 20.83
N SER A 106 -29.17 -18.56 19.85
CA SER A 106 -30.58 -18.74 19.42
C SER A 106 -30.77 -19.91 18.45
N ASN A 107 -29.74 -20.71 18.20
CA ASN A 107 -29.71 -21.80 17.22
C ASN A 107 -29.88 -21.38 15.73
N HIS A 108 -29.73 -20.10 15.42
CA HIS A 108 -29.66 -19.64 14.04
C HIS A 108 -28.31 -19.94 13.43
N MET A 109 -28.24 -20.08 12.11
CA MET A 109 -27.00 -20.34 11.39
C MET A 109 -26.20 -19.06 11.20
N ARG A 110 -24.89 -19.14 11.43
CA ARG A 110 -23.93 -18.07 11.12
C ARG A 110 -22.81 -18.61 10.28
N LEU A 111 -22.51 -17.91 9.18
CA LEU A 111 -21.50 -18.27 8.20
C LEU A 111 -20.38 -17.25 8.25
N TRP A 112 -19.14 -17.73 8.17
CA TRP A 112 -17.94 -16.91 8.19
C TRP A 112 -17.10 -17.18 6.95
N TRP A 113 -16.69 -16.11 6.28
CA TRP A 113 -15.67 -16.14 5.22
C TRP A 113 -14.45 -15.41 5.71
N GLU A 114 -13.34 -16.09 5.77
CA GLU A 114 -12.06 -15.47 6.00
C GLU A 114 -11.60 -14.73 4.75
N LEU A 115 -10.95 -13.63 4.95
CA LEU A 115 -10.42 -12.84 3.84
C LEU A 115 -8.94 -13.16 3.66
N PRO A 116 -8.47 -13.30 2.42
CA PRO A 116 -7.08 -13.62 2.10
C PRO A 116 -6.10 -12.49 2.51
N CYS A 117 -6.61 -11.34 2.88
CA CYS A 117 -5.84 -10.20 3.36
C CYS A 117 -6.72 -9.28 4.21
N GLU A 118 -6.10 -8.51 5.08
CA GLU A 118 -6.79 -7.45 5.81
C GLU A 118 -7.26 -6.35 4.86
N ILE A 119 -8.53 -5.96 4.97
CA ILE A 119 -9.11 -4.88 4.18
C ILE A 119 -9.18 -3.62 5.02
N PRO A 120 -8.40 -2.58 4.72
CA PRO A 120 -8.50 -1.31 5.42
C PRO A 120 -9.82 -0.60 5.11
N LEU A 121 -10.43 -0.03 6.14
CA LEU A 121 -11.66 0.76 6.03
C LEU A 121 -11.34 2.24 6.15
N GLU A 122 -11.47 2.97 5.06
CA GLU A 122 -11.19 4.40 5.06
C GLU A 122 -12.22 5.21 5.85
N ASN A 123 -13.50 4.83 5.72
CA ASN A 123 -14.62 5.51 6.38
C ASN A 123 -15.89 4.66 6.39
N GLU A 124 -16.91 5.12 7.12
CA GLU A 124 -18.19 4.44 7.26
C GLU A 124 -18.93 4.21 5.94
N ALA A 125 -18.88 5.17 5.03
CA ALA A 125 -19.55 5.04 3.73
C ALA A 125 -18.91 3.93 2.88
N HIS A 126 -17.58 3.87 2.83
CA HIS A 126 -16.84 2.81 2.15
C HIS A 126 -17.19 1.41 2.69
N ARG A 127 -17.23 1.28 4.02
CA ARG A 127 -17.62 0.04 4.68
C ARG A 127 -19.04 -0.38 4.34
N LYS A 128 -20.02 0.54 4.44
CA LYS A 128 -21.42 0.23 4.12
C LYS A 128 -21.58 -0.25 2.67
N GLU A 129 -20.90 0.37 1.72
CA GLU A 129 -20.97 -0.05 0.33
C GLU A 129 -20.28 -1.40 0.09
N PHE A 130 -19.14 -1.64 0.72
CA PHE A 130 -18.49 -2.94 0.68
C PHE A 130 -19.41 -4.05 1.20
N LEU A 131 -20.05 -3.84 2.35
CA LEU A 131 -20.98 -4.81 2.92
C LEU A 131 -22.20 -5.05 2.02
N LYS A 132 -22.77 -4.02 1.42
CA LYS A 132 -23.88 -4.19 0.47
C LYS A 132 -23.47 -5.04 -0.72
N ILE A 133 -22.30 -4.81 -1.28
CA ILE A 133 -21.77 -5.60 -2.40
C ILE A 133 -21.58 -7.05 -1.96
N PHE A 134 -20.92 -7.26 -0.83
CA PHE A 134 -20.71 -8.60 -0.29
C PHE A 134 -22.03 -9.34 -0.03
N LEU A 135 -22.98 -8.72 0.66
CA LEU A 135 -24.28 -9.33 0.94
C LEU A 135 -25.07 -9.66 -0.34
N ARG A 136 -24.96 -8.83 -1.37
CA ARG A 136 -25.55 -9.12 -2.68
C ARG A 136 -24.92 -10.35 -3.33
N GLU A 137 -23.58 -10.46 -3.30
CA GLU A 137 -22.87 -11.61 -3.86
C GLU A 137 -23.18 -12.90 -3.08
N VAL A 138 -23.28 -12.81 -1.76
CA VAL A 138 -23.70 -13.95 -0.91
C VAL A 138 -25.17 -14.34 -1.16
N LYS A 139 -26.08 -13.38 -1.36
CA LYS A 139 -27.49 -13.67 -1.74
C LYS A 139 -27.61 -14.30 -3.13
N ALA A 140 -26.71 -14.00 -4.05
CA ALA A 140 -26.68 -14.62 -5.38
C ALA A 140 -26.29 -16.11 -5.34
N ILE A 141 -25.58 -16.54 -4.29
CA ILE A 141 -25.50 -17.95 -3.94
C ILE A 141 -26.92 -18.33 -3.53
N LYS A 142 -27.62 -19.05 -4.34
CA LYS A 142 -29.02 -19.50 -4.12
C LYS A 142 -29.14 -20.34 -2.83
N LEU A 143 -28.99 -19.68 -1.71
CA LEU A 143 -29.28 -20.24 -0.41
C LEU A 143 -30.76 -20.58 -0.41
N ALA A 144 -31.07 -21.79 -0.04
CA ALA A 144 -32.36 -22.47 -0.20
C ALA A 144 -33.54 -21.53 -0.03
N LYS A 145 -34.50 -21.66 -0.92
CA LYS A 145 -35.78 -20.95 -0.87
C LYS A 145 -36.34 -20.91 0.55
N GLY A 146 -36.50 -19.73 1.12
CA GLY A 146 -37.17 -19.53 2.39
C GLY A 146 -36.27 -19.06 3.56
N PHE A 147 -34.95 -18.88 3.39
CA PHE A 147 -34.12 -18.35 4.43
C PHE A 147 -33.92 -16.84 4.27
N ALA A 148 -34.25 -16.08 5.30
CA ALA A 148 -34.01 -14.65 5.34
C ALA A 148 -32.59 -14.39 5.88
N LEU A 149 -31.78 -13.65 5.11
CA LEU A 149 -30.51 -13.10 5.57
C LEU A 149 -30.80 -11.93 6.52
N ASP A 150 -30.19 -11.92 7.70
CA ASP A 150 -30.24 -10.76 8.58
C ASP A 150 -29.44 -9.60 7.96
N GLU A 151 -30.14 -8.58 7.50
CA GLU A 151 -29.55 -7.38 6.88
C GLU A 151 -28.91 -6.43 7.91
N SER A 152 -29.06 -6.69 9.22
CA SER A 152 -28.43 -5.92 10.30
C SER A 152 -26.96 -6.27 10.55
N ILE A 153 -26.40 -7.21 9.79
CA ILE A 153 -25.01 -7.62 9.88
C ILE A 153 -24.07 -6.45 9.58
N ASP A 154 -23.09 -6.24 10.45
CA ASP A 154 -22.12 -5.15 10.33
C ASP A 154 -20.74 -5.56 10.84
N VAL A 155 -19.70 -5.03 10.21
CA VAL A 155 -18.30 -5.22 10.61
C VAL A 155 -17.95 -4.54 11.95
N TYR A 156 -18.73 -3.59 12.42
CA TYR A 156 -18.56 -2.98 13.74
C TYR A 156 -19.20 -3.80 14.88
N ARG A 157 -19.96 -4.80 14.51
CA ARG A 157 -20.67 -5.61 15.49
C ARG A 157 -19.75 -6.67 16.05
N TYR A 158 -19.84 -6.85 17.36
CA TYR A 158 -19.25 -8.00 18.02
C TYR A 158 -20.31 -9.09 18.11
N TYR A 159 -19.98 -10.25 17.56
CA TYR A 159 -20.86 -11.41 17.55
C TYR A 159 -20.50 -12.29 18.73
N GLU A 160 -21.50 -12.80 19.43
CA GLU A 160 -21.23 -13.86 20.40
C GLU A 160 -20.54 -15.03 19.67
N ILE A 161 -19.64 -15.72 20.37
CA ILE A 161 -18.80 -16.75 19.74
C ILE A 161 -19.61 -17.89 19.08
N GLY A 162 -20.87 -18.10 19.52
CA GLY A 162 -21.68 -19.19 19.00
C GLY A 162 -21.22 -20.56 19.51
N HIS A 163 -21.77 -21.63 18.93
CA HIS A 163 -21.44 -23.02 19.24
C HIS A 163 -21.52 -23.90 18.00
N SER A 164 -21.14 -25.17 18.14
CA SER A 164 -21.21 -26.16 17.04
C SER A 164 -20.45 -25.70 15.80
N TRP A 165 -19.25 -25.21 15.97
CA TRP A 165 -18.39 -24.79 14.89
C TRP A 165 -18.01 -25.96 13.98
N LYS A 166 -18.14 -25.74 12.66
CA LYS A 166 -17.76 -26.70 11.64
C LYS A 166 -16.95 -25.99 10.56
N GLN A 167 -15.78 -26.52 10.26
CA GLN A 167 -15.01 -26.05 9.12
C GLN A 167 -15.64 -26.60 7.84
N ALA A 168 -15.99 -25.71 6.90
CA ALA A 168 -16.57 -26.06 5.60
C ALA A 168 -15.53 -25.90 4.48
N ALA A 169 -14.62 -24.95 4.59
CA ALA A 169 -13.46 -24.81 3.71
C ALA A 169 -12.21 -24.50 4.52
N PRO A 170 -11.08 -25.19 4.27
CA PRO A 170 -9.84 -24.97 5.02
C PRO A 170 -9.14 -23.65 4.69
N GLU A 171 -9.37 -23.11 3.49
CA GLU A 171 -8.72 -21.92 2.96
C GLU A 171 -9.73 -20.85 2.55
N PRO A 172 -9.33 -19.57 2.46
CA PRO A 172 -10.18 -18.52 1.94
C PRO A 172 -10.69 -18.84 0.55
N THR A 173 -11.99 -18.90 0.38
CA THR A 173 -12.65 -19.23 -0.89
C THR A 173 -12.90 -18.01 -1.78
N ILE A 174 -12.77 -16.80 -1.20
CA ILE A 174 -12.89 -15.54 -1.92
C ILE A 174 -11.49 -15.06 -2.27
N SER A 175 -11.17 -15.00 -3.55
CA SER A 175 -9.83 -14.57 -3.98
C SER A 175 -9.55 -13.12 -3.62
N ALA A 176 -8.27 -12.79 -3.46
CA ALA A 176 -7.83 -11.41 -3.22
C ALA A 176 -8.24 -10.46 -4.36
N ASP A 177 -8.29 -10.94 -5.60
CA ASP A 177 -8.74 -10.14 -6.75
C ASP A 177 -10.24 -9.85 -6.70
N THR A 178 -11.04 -10.82 -6.27
CA THR A 178 -12.48 -10.61 -6.04
C THR A 178 -12.69 -9.52 -4.98
N ILE A 179 -11.97 -9.59 -3.87
CA ILE A 179 -12.08 -8.60 -2.79
C ILE A 179 -11.61 -7.21 -3.27
N ARG A 180 -10.51 -7.13 -4.00
CA ARG A 180 -10.07 -5.86 -4.61
C ARG A 180 -11.12 -5.29 -5.54
N GLY A 181 -11.76 -6.13 -6.35
CA GLY A 181 -12.87 -5.73 -7.20
C GLY A 181 -14.06 -5.18 -6.41
N TRP A 182 -14.37 -5.77 -5.25
CA TRP A 182 -15.43 -5.27 -4.37
C TRP A 182 -15.06 -3.95 -3.71
N MET A 183 -13.83 -3.82 -3.21
CA MET A 183 -13.32 -2.56 -2.65
C MET A 183 -13.33 -1.45 -3.68
N PHE A 184 -12.91 -1.76 -4.90
CA PHE A 184 -12.92 -0.82 -6.01
C PHE A 184 -14.34 -0.32 -6.31
N ARG A 185 -15.32 -1.23 -6.43
CA ARG A 185 -16.74 -0.87 -6.61
C ARG A 185 -17.30 -0.07 -5.42
N ALA A 186 -16.85 -0.35 -4.20
CA ALA A 186 -17.25 0.39 -3.02
C ALA A 186 -16.68 1.82 -3.01
N LEU A 187 -15.48 2.03 -3.52
CA LEU A 187 -14.87 3.36 -3.70
C LEU A 187 -15.53 4.13 -4.84
N GLU A 188 -15.83 3.47 -5.95
CA GLU A 188 -16.55 4.10 -7.08
C GLU A 188 -17.97 4.54 -6.69
N SER A 189 -18.65 3.82 -5.81
CA SER A 189 -20.02 4.16 -5.38
C SER A 189 -20.10 5.44 -4.55
N LYS A 190 -18.98 5.97 -4.07
CA LYS A 190 -18.91 7.26 -3.37
C LYS A 190 -18.99 8.48 -4.29
N TRP A 191 -19.05 8.28 -5.59
CA TRP A 191 -19.09 9.37 -6.54
C TRP A 191 -20.42 10.16 -6.38
N PRO A 192 -20.40 11.44 -5.96
CA PRO A 192 -21.61 12.20 -5.77
C PRO A 192 -22.11 12.71 -7.12
N GLY A 193 -22.83 11.89 -7.88
CA GLY A 193 -23.31 12.44 -9.12
C GLY A 193 -24.03 11.55 -10.09
N GLU A 194 -24.26 10.29 -9.81
CA GLU A 194 -25.14 9.49 -10.65
C GLU A 194 -26.61 9.91 -10.50
N ARG A 195 -26.94 11.02 -11.11
CA ARG A 195 -28.26 11.22 -11.64
C ARG A 195 -28.35 10.35 -12.89
N THR A 196 -28.69 9.09 -12.69
CA THR A 196 -28.92 8.14 -13.78
C THR A 196 -30.00 8.72 -14.68
N GLN A 197 -29.60 9.22 -15.85
CA GLN A 197 -30.53 9.69 -16.87
C GLN A 197 -30.96 8.52 -17.73
N VAL A 198 -31.65 7.54 -17.12
CA VAL A 198 -32.41 6.58 -17.92
C VAL A 198 -33.54 7.38 -18.59
N PRO A 199 -33.71 7.32 -19.91
CA PRO A 199 -34.85 7.94 -20.58
C PRO A 199 -36.12 7.49 -19.90
N PHE A 200 -36.97 8.44 -19.51
CA PHE A 200 -38.18 8.14 -18.78
C PHE A 200 -39.07 7.15 -19.51
N GLU A 201 -39.00 7.11 -20.83
CA GLU A 201 -39.72 6.16 -21.69
C GLU A 201 -39.38 4.70 -21.38
N GLU A 202 -38.09 4.42 -21.14
CA GLU A 202 -37.63 3.07 -20.77
C GLU A 202 -38.05 2.73 -19.33
N VAL A 203 -38.01 3.71 -18.41
CA VAL A 203 -38.60 3.55 -17.08
C VAL A 203 -40.04 3.20 -17.14
N ARG A 204 -40.83 3.90 -17.95
CA ARG A 204 -42.25 3.68 -18.14
C ARG A 204 -42.54 2.26 -18.67
N LYS A 205 -41.83 1.84 -19.70
CA LYS A 205 -41.95 0.49 -20.28
C LYS A 205 -41.67 -0.61 -19.24
N GLU A 206 -40.62 -0.47 -18.50
CA GLU A 206 -40.23 -1.43 -17.47
C GLU A 206 -41.24 -1.46 -16.31
N CYS A 207 -41.68 -0.30 -15.84
CA CYS A 207 -42.74 -0.23 -14.83
C CYS A 207 -44.04 -0.89 -15.31
N ALA A 208 -44.45 -0.64 -16.54
CA ALA A 208 -45.62 -1.25 -17.14
C ALA A 208 -45.48 -2.79 -17.25
N ALA A 209 -44.28 -3.29 -17.57
CA ALA A 209 -44.00 -4.71 -17.65
C ALA A 209 -44.01 -5.40 -16.27
N ARG A 210 -43.49 -4.75 -15.24
CA ARG A 210 -43.41 -5.31 -13.87
C ARG A 210 -44.74 -5.23 -13.12
N TRP A 211 -45.51 -4.17 -13.34
CA TRP A 211 -46.77 -3.90 -12.63
C TRP A 211 -47.95 -3.63 -13.59
N PRO A 212 -48.27 -4.54 -14.50
CA PRO A 212 -49.28 -4.29 -15.53
C PRO A 212 -50.68 -4.05 -14.95
N ASN A 213 -51.00 -4.63 -13.80
CA ASN A 213 -52.33 -4.60 -13.18
C ASN A 213 -52.37 -3.73 -11.89
N CYS A 214 -51.47 -2.77 -11.72
CA CYS A 214 -51.39 -1.96 -10.50
C CYS A 214 -52.38 -0.76 -10.48
N GLY A 215 -53.21 -0.57 -11.50
CA GLY A 215 -54.14 0.57 -11.57
C GLY A 215 -53.53 1.87 -12.09
N VAL A 216 -52.29 1.88 -12.52
CA VAL A 216 -51.63 3.03 -13.16
C VAL A 216 -51.98 3.02 -14.66
N ALA A 217 -52.38 4.17 -15.19
CA ALA A 217 -52.55 4.37 -16.63
C ALA A 217 -51.17 4.65 -17.27
N TRP A 218 -50.50 3.58 -17.70
CA TRP A 218 -49.11 3.64 -18.20
C TRP A 218 -48.95 4.52 -19.44
N ASP A 219 -49.99 4.67 -20.25
CA ASP A 219 -49.95 5.49 -21.47
C ASP A 219 -49.77 6.99 -21.14
N THR A 220 -50.29 7.44 -20.01
CA THR A 220 -50.22 8.81 -19.53
C THR A 220 -49.22 9.00 -18.38
N PHE A 221 -48.59 7.91 -17.95
CA PHE A 221 -47.61 7.97 -16.86
C PHE A 221 -46.36 8.72 -17.30
N GLY A 222 -46.05 9.83 -16.61
CA GLY A 222 -44.94 10.71 -16.94
C GLY A 222 -44.57 11.68 -15.84
N PRO A 223 -43.46 12.44 -15.98
CA PRO A 223 -43.06 13.45 -15.01
C PRO A 223 -44.23 14.44 -14.73
N GLY A 224 -44.48 14.71 -13.46
CA GLY A 224 -45.60 15.54 -13.01
C GLY A 224 -46.89 14.82 -12.78
N VAL A 225 -47.05 13.57 -13.18
CA VAL A 225 -48.25 12.80 -12.95
C VAL A 225 -48.31 12.25 -11.53
N ARG A 226 -49.46 12.41 -10.89
CA ARG A 226 -49.71 11.81 -9.57
C ARG A 226 -50.08 10.34 -9.70
N SER A 227 -49.52 9.52 -8.80
CA SER A 227 -49.75 8.09 -8.75
C SER A 227 -49.70 7.59 -7.31
N HIS A 228 -50.23 6.41 -7.07
CA HIS A 228 -49.92 5.65 -5.86
C HIS A 228 -48.55 5.01 -5.98
N ARG A 229 -48.02 4.47 -4.89
CA ARG A 229 -46.75 3.77 -4.83
C ARG A 229 -46.93 2.33 -5.32
N PHE A 230 -47.07 2.16 -6.62
CA PHE A 230 -47.43 0.92 -7.30
C PHE A 230 -46.44 -0.25 -7.07
N TRP A 231 -45.27 0.05 -6.58
CA TRP A 231 -44.23 -0.93 -6.19
C TRP A 231 -44.40 -1.46 -4.76
N GLU A 232 -45.28 -0.86 -3.95
CA GLU A 232 -45.59 -1.29 -2.59
C GLU A 232 -46.98 -1.93 -2.53
N PRO A 233 -47.10 -3.20 -2.08
CA PRO A 233 -48.38 -3.84 -1.92
C PRO A 233 -49.31 -3.10 -0.94
N GLY A 234 -50.54 -2.82 -1.35
CA GLY A 234 -51.56 -2.16 -0.53
C GLY A 234 -51.45 -0.63 -0.44
N ALA A 235 -50.67 0.01 -1.27
CA ALA A 235 -50.55 1.47 -1.35
C ALA A 235 -51.56 2.04 -2.37
N ASP A 236 -52.81 2.23 -1.97
CA ASP A 236 -53.90 2.66 -2.89
C ASP A 236 -54.08 4.18 -3.05
N ALA A 237 -53.42 4.98 -2.19
CA ALA A 237 -53.57 6.43 -2.23
C ALA A 237 -52.60 7.06 -3.24
N ALA A 238 -53.06 8.04 -4.03
CA ALA A 238 -52.23 8.83 -4.95
C ALA A 238 -51.29 9.80 -4.20
N ALA A 239 -50.39 9.22 -3.39
CA ALA A 239 -49.52 9.91 -2.46
C ALA A 239 -48.11 10.10 -3.00
N ALA A 240 -47.88 9.98 -4.30
CA ALA A 240 -46.60 10.22 -4.94
C ALA A 240 -46.77 11.00 -6.25
N ILE A 241 -45.74 11.74 -6.66
CA ILE A 241 -45.65 12.41 -7.96
C ILE A 241 -44.41 11.91 -8.70
N THR A 242 -44.57 11.60 -9.96
CA THR A 242 -43.48 11.11 -10.82
C THR A 242 -42.56 12.27 -11.21
N THR A 243 -41.28 12.01 -11.19
CA THR A 243 -40.22 12.87 -11.69
C THR A 243 -39.32 12.13 -12.69
N GLU A 244 -38.46 12.83 -13.39
CA GLU A 244 -37.49 12.21 -14.29
C GLU A 244 -36.55 11.22 -13.56
N HIS A 245 -36.33 11.41 -12.26
CA HIS A 245 -35.31 10.68 -11.50
C HIS A 245 -35.88 9.71 -10.46
N GLY A 246 -37.20 9.67 -10.28
CA GLY A 246 -37.88 8.85 -9.26
C GLY A 246 -39.25 9.37 -8.91
N MET A 247 -39.78 8.92 -7.78
CA MET A 247 -41.07 9.31 -7.24
C MET A 247 -40.89 10.13 -5.95
N ARG A 248 -41.47 11.33 -5.89
CA ARG A 248 -41.57 12.09 -4.66
C ARG A 248 -42.83 11.65 -3.91
N CYS A 249 -42.62 11.13 -2.70
CA CYS A 249 -43.70 10.56 -1.88
C CYS A 249 -44.04 11.49 -0.72
N TRP A 250 -45.32 11.59 -0.38
CA TRP A 250 -45.82 12.30 0.79
C TRP A 250 -46.16 11.39 1.96
N THR A 251 -46.16 10.09 1.69
CA THR A 251 -46.40 9.04 2.70
C THR A 251 -45.35 7.94 2.54
N GLY A 252 -45.05 7.23 3.63
CA GLY A 252 -43.98 6.21 3.67
C GLY A 252 -42.69 6.72 4.29
N ASP A 253 -41.70 5.83 4.38
CA ASP A 253 -40.46 6.08 5.11
C ASP A 253 -39.47 7.01 4.39
N LYS A 254 -39.68 7.22 3.09
CA LYS A 254 -38.80 8.06 2.26
C LYS A 254 -39.60 9.13 1.51
N ALA A 255 -39.21 10.37 1.67
CA ALA A 255 -39.80 11.51 0.94
C ALA A 255 -39.52 11.48 -0.58
N PHE A 256 -38.51 10.73 -1.01
CA PHE A 256 -38.16 10.50 -2.40
C PHE A 256 -37.64 9.09 -2.58
N VAL A 257 -38.17 8.40 -3.60
CA VAL A 257 -37.76 7.05 -3.98
C VAL A 257 -37.23 7.12 -5.42
N SER A 258 -35.97 6.83 -5.62
CA SER A 258 -35.36 6.89 -6.95
C SER A 258 -35.81 5.73 -7.84
N TRP A 259 -35.63 5.87 -9.15
CA TRP A 259 -35.87 4.73 -10.05
C TRP A 259 -34.96 3.55 -9.73
N SER A 260 -33.79 3.80 -9.17
CA SER A 260 -32.93 2.73 -8.65
C SER A 260 -33.52 1.99 -7.46
N ASP A 261 -34.23 2.69 -6.58
CA ASP A 261 -34.92 2.04 -5.45
C ASP A 261 -36.13 1.21 -5.93
N ILE A 262 -36.84 1.69 -6.95
CA ILE A 262 -38.09 1.06 -7.47
C ILE A 262 -37.77 -0.11 -8.41
N LEU A 263 -36.91 0.12 -9.40
CA LEU A 263 -36.59 -0.83 -10.47
C LEU A 263 -35.36 -1.68 -10.17
N GLY A 264 -34.60 -1.30 -9.15
CA GLY A 264 -33.33 -1.90 -8.82
C GLY A 264 -32.16 -1.16 -9.48
N ALA A 265 -31.08 -0.97 -8.72
CA ALA A 265 -29.88 -0.28 -9.20
C ALA A 265 -29.25 -0.97 -10.43
N ASP A 266 -29.34 -2.29 -10.50
CA ASP A 266 -28.77 -3.06 -11.61
C ASP A 266 -29.57 -2.86 -12.90
N TRP A 267 -30.90 -2.76 -12.83
CA TRP A 267 -31.70 -2.43 -14.00
C TRP A 267 -31.42 -1.02 -14.51
N VAL A 268 -31.41 -0.04 -13.62
CA VAL A 268 -31.11 1.36 -13.99
C VAL A 268 -29.71 1.46 -14.58
N ARG A 269 -28.76 0.75 -14.02
CA ARG A 269 -27.39 0.68 -14.55
C ARG A 269 -27.38 0.04 -15.94
N ALA A 270 -28.06 -1.08 -16.12
CA ALA A 270 -28.17 -1.76 -17.42
C ALA A 270 -28.78 -0.86 -18.50
N GLN A 271 -29.82 -0.07 -18.19
CA GLN A 271 -30.43 0.85 -19.14
C GLN A 271 -29.57 2.07 -19.45
N THR A 272 -28.88 2.59 -18.46
CA THR A 272 -27.86 3.66 -18.67
C THR A 272 -26.70 3.12 -19.49
N ASP A 273 -26.27 1.89 -19.22
CA ASP A 273 -25.25 1.18 -19.98
C ASP A 273 -25.68 0.89 -21.42
N VAL A 274 -26.94 0.55 -21.66
CA VAL A 274 -27.47 0.30 -23.02
C VAL A 274 -27.43 1.57 -23.89
N LEU A 275 -27.65 2.73 -23.32
CA LEU A 275 -27.71 3.98 -24.10
C LEU A 275 -26.35 4.63 -24.35
N TYR A 276 -25.43 4.57 -23.42
CA TYR A 276 -24.10 5.20 -23.54
C TYR A 276 -23.02 4.47 -22.74
N GLY A 277 -23.38 3.59 -21.81
CA GLY A 277 -22.56 3.21 -20.69
C GLY A 277 -21.53 2.13 -21.00
N SER A 278 -21.91 1.06 -21.75
CA SER A 278 -20.95 -0.01 -22.07
C SER A 278 -19.78 0.50 -22.91
N VAL A 279 -20.04 1.54 -23.72
CA VAL A 279 -19.05 2.10 -24.64
C VAL A 279 -18.16 3.15 -23.94
N VAL A 280 -18.67 3.87 -22.95
CA VAL A 280 -17.90 4.91 -22.22
C VAL A 280 -17.43 4.46 -20.86
N LYS A 281 -17.87 3.30 -20.38
CA LYS A 281 -17.44 2.73 -19.10
C LYS A 281 -15.92 2.48 -19.10
N GLY A 282 -15.28 2.94 -18.04
CA GLY A 282 -13.82 2.80 -17.91
C GLY A 282 -13.00 3.77 -18.78
N TRP A 283 -13.67 4.70 -19.47
CA TRP A 283 -13.01 5.80 -20.14
C TRP A 283 -12.85 7.00 -19.22
N TYR A 284 -11.68 7.64 -19.31
CA TYR A 284 -11.34 8.86 -18.57
C TYR A 284 -10.83 9.92 -19.56
N TRP A 285 -11.12 11.16 -19.28
CA TRP A 285 -10.62 12.29 -20.05
C TRP A 285 -9.57 13.07 -19.25
N GLU A 286 -8.36 13.13 -19.78
CA GLU A 286 -7.26 13.91 -19.22
C GLU A 286 -7.36 15.36 -19.68
N SER A 287 -7.76 16.27 -18.79
CA SER A 287 -8.04 17.68 -19.12
C SER A 287 -6.77 18.43 -19.57
N LYS A 288 -5.60 18.07 -19.05
CA LYS A 288 -4.31 18.71 -19.37
C LYS A 288 -3.82 18.43 -20.80
N THR A 289 -4.07 17.25 -21.31
CA THR A 289 -3.61 16.84 -22.64
C THR A 289 -4.74 16.71 -23.66
N GLY A 290 -5.99 16.74 -23.21
CA GLY A 290 -7.18 16.48 -24.04
C GLY A 290 -7.30 15.03 -24.53
N LYS A 291 -6.52 14.10 -23.95
CA LYS A 291 -6.54 12.69 -24.32
C LYS A 291 -7.58 11.90 -23.53
N TYR A 292 -8.06 10.85 -24.16
CA TYR A 292 -8.95 9.87 -23.55
C TYR A 292 -8.16 8.62 -23.17
N TRP A 293 -8.47 8.03 -22.04
CA TRP A 293 -7.77 6.87 -21.50
C TRP A 293 -8.72 5.72 -21.26
N ASN A 294 -8.29 4.51 -21.64
CA ASN A 294 -9.02 3.27 -21.35
C ASN A 294 -8.03 2.11 -21.20
N LYS A 295 -8.45 1.04 -20.52
CA LYS A 295 -7.71 -0.23 -20.48
C LYS A 295 -8.03 -1.05 -21.73
N VAL A 296 -6.98 -1.47 -22.44
CA VAL A 296 -7.14 -2.40 -23.56
C VAL A 296 -6.95 -3.82 -23.02
N ASN A 297 -7.98 -4.67 -23.20
CA ASN A 297 -8.03 -6.06 -22.71
C ASN A 297 -7.78 -6.18 -21.20
N ASP A 298 -8.22 -5.19 -20.42
CA ASP A 298 -8.05 -5.09 -18.96
C ASP A 298 -6.60 -5.16 -18.46
N LYS A 299 -5.62 -5.04 -19.36
CA LYS A 299 -4.20 -5.20 -19.02
C LYS A 299 -3.44 -3.90 -18.85
N ALA A 300 -3.58 -2.97 -19.80
CA ALA A 300 -2.79 -1.74 -19.79
C ALA A 300 -3.64 -0.52 -20.12
N TRP A 301 -3.28 0.62 -19.53
CA TRP A 301 -3.86 1.90 -19.86
C TRP A 301 -3.25 2.44 -21.17
N HIS A 302 -4.12 2.82 -22.09
CA HIS A 302 -3.74 3.44 -23.35
C HIS A 302 -4.39 4.81 -23.48
N SER A 303 -3.63 5.76 -24.04
CA SER A 303 -4.15 7.08 -24.34
C SER A 303 -4.56 7.17 -25.82
N PHE A 304 -5.69 7.80 -26.07
CA PHE A 304 -6.29 7.98 -27.37
C PHE A 304 -6.51 9.46 -27.66
N SER A 305 -6.36 9.87 -28.90
CA SER A 305 -6.83 11.19 -29.34
C SER A 305 -8.36 11.24 -29.30
N GLN A 306 -8.93 12.46 -29.35
CA GLN A 306 -10.39 12.59 -29.46
C GLN A 306 -10.92 11.90 -30.71
N SER A 307 -10.22 12.03 -31.84
CA SER A 307 -10.60 11.38 -33.11
C SER A 307 -10.60 9.85 -33.01
N ASP A 308 -9.60 9.27 -32.37
CA ASP A 308 -9.56 7.81 -32.16
C ASP A 308 -10.70 7.33 -31.25
N PHE A 309 -11.03 8.12 -30.24
CA PHE A 309 -12.16 7.80 -29.35
C PHE A 309 -13.48 7.93 -30.10
N GLU A 310 -13.69 8.98 -30.90
CA GLU A 310 -14.88 9.14 -31.75
C GLU A 310 -15.04 7.97 -32.73
N LEU A 311 -13.96 7.49 -33.35
CA LEU A 311 -14.00 6.30 -34.19
C LEU A 311 -14.44 5.05 -33.43
N ARG A 312 -13.98 4.86 -32.20
CA ARG A 312 -14.39 3.75 -31.35
C ARG A 312 -15.87 3.83 -30.95
N LEU A 313 -16.36 5.03 -30.65
CA LEU A 313 -17.78 5.28 -30.38
C LEU A 313 -18.63 4.97 -31.62
N GLN A 314 -18.17 5.33 -32.81
CA GLN A 314 -18.85 4.99 -34.08
C GLN A 314 -18.84 3.48 -34.33
N ALA A 315 -17.70 2.81 -34.13
CA ALA A 315 -17.60 1.35 -34.25
C ALA A 315 -18.52 0.62 -33.28
N ALA A 316 -18.81 1.22 -32.14
CA ALA A 316 -19.79 0.73 -31.17
C ALA A 316 -21.25 1.09 -31.53
N GLY A 317 -21.50 1.68 -32.68
CA GLY A 317 -22.83 1.97 -33.22
C GLY A 317 -23.38 3.36 -32.88
N LEU A 318 -22.61 4.25 -32.24
CA LEU A 318 -23.08 5.60 -31.93
C LEU A 318 -23.04 6.50 -33.18
N SER A 319 -24.15 7.20 -33.43
CA SER A 319 -24.27 8.11 -34.58
C SER A 319 -23.52 9.42 -34.40
N THR A 320 -22.82 9.86 -35.44
CA THR A 320 -22.23 11.20 -35.55
C THR A 320 -23.23 12.26 -35.98
N LYS A 321 -24.39 11.83 -36.53
CA LYS A 321 -25.43 12.77 -36.99
C LYS A 321 -26.26 13.28 -35.82
N ALA A 322 -26.45 14.57 -35.76
CA ALA A 322 -27.40 15.17 -34.82
C ALA A 322 -28.84 14.78 -35.14
N PRO A 323 -29.74 14.66 -34.14
CA PRO A 323 -31.16 14.43 -34.38
C PRO A 323 -31.77 15.55 -35.24
N LYS A 324 -32.79 15.21 -36.04
CA LYS A 324 -33.48 16.19 -36.90
C LYS A 324 -34.16 17.31 -36.12
N GLU A 325 -34.53 17.06 -34.91
CA GLU A 325 -35.17 17.97 -33.97
C GLU A 325 -34.20 18.92 -33.25
N GLY A 326 -32.92 18.87 -33.61
CA GLY A 326 -31.86 19.61 -32.97
C GLY A 326 -31.20 18.88 -31.80
N GLY A 327 -30.06 19.36 -31.35
CA GLY A 327 -29.30 18.77 -30.24
C GLY A 327 -27.99 18.13 -30.67
N LEU A 328 -27.32 17.48 -29.72
CA LEU A 328 -26.03 16.85 -29.95
C LEU A 328 -26.18 15.43 -30.48
N SER A 329 -25.26 15.02 -31.35
CA SER A 329 -25.16 13.62 -31.80
C SER A 329 -24.84 12.69 -30.62
N ALA A 330 -25.12 11.38 -30.78
CA ALA A 330 -24.82 10.37 -29.77
C ALA A 330 -23.33 10.33 -29.41
N VAL A 331 -22.45 10.42 -30.41
CA VAL A 331 -20.99 10.52 -30.23
C VAL A 331 -20.64 11.77 -29.41
N ARG A 332 -21.24 12.92 -29.71
CA ARG A 332 -20.94 14.16 -28.99
C ARG A 332 -21.44 14.13 -27.55
N LYS A 333 -22.60 13.51 -27.30
CA LYS A 333 -23.12 13.27 -25.93
C LYS A 333 -22.20 12.38 -25.13
N ALA A 334 -21.72 11.26 -25.72
CA ALA A 334 -20.77 10.35 -25.09
C ALA A 334 -19.43 11.03 -24.75
N LEU A 335 -18.90 11.85 -25.65
CA LEU A 335 -17.70 12.67 -25.37
C LEU A 335 -17.90 13.60 -24.17
N LEU A 336 -19.00 14.37 -24.17
CA LEU A 336 -19.31 15.30 -23.09
C LEU A 336 -19.55 14.56 -21.77
N MET A 337 -20.18 13.37 -21.82
CA MET A 337 -20.38 12.56 -20.63
C MET A 337 -19.05 12.20 -19.99
N VAL A 338 -18.09 11.65 -20.75
CA VAL A 338 -16.76 11.33 -20.21
C VAL A 338 -16.04 12.57 -19.69
N GLN A 339 -16.13 13.72 -20.41
CA GLN A 339 -15.52 14.98 -20.00
C GLN A 339 -16.14 15.55 -18.72
N GLN A 340 -17.42 15.30 -18.45
CA GLN A 340 -18.12 15.79 -17.27
C GLN A 340 -18.04 14.84 -16.06
N THR A 341 -18.08 13.52 -16.31
CA THR A 341 -18.22 12.54 -15.24
C THR A 341 -16.93 11.81 -14.90
N ALA A 342 -15.97 11.77 -15.83
CA ALA A 342 -14.72 11.05 -15.70
C ALA A 342 -13.49 11.91 -16.10
N ALA A 343 -13.57 13.21 -15.81
CA ALA A 343 -12.46 14.12 -16.04
C ALA A 343 -11.40 13.96 -14.96
N VAL A 344 -10.14 13.85 -15.40
CA VAL A 344 -8.96 13.84 -14.54
C VAL A 344 -7.99 14.93 -14.99
N HIS A 345 -7.23 15.46 -14.05
CA HIS A 345 -6.23 16.49 -14.36
C HIS A 345 -5.06 15.92 -15.18
N GLY A 346 -4.63 14.72 -14.87
CA GLY A 346 -3.50 14.04 -15.51
C GLY A 346 -3.48 12.56 -15.16
N VAL A 347 -2.36 11.90 -15.46
CA VAL A 347 -2.13 10.50 -15.10
C VAL A 347 -1.03 10.37 -14.05
N TYR A 348 -1.20 9.43 -13.12
CA TYR A 348 -0.21 9.13 -12.09
C TYR A 348 -0.24 7.63 -11.75
N PRO A 349 0.91 6.94 -11.77
CA PRO A 349 0.96 5.50 -11.45
C PRO A 349 1.07 5.28 -9.94
N ALA A 350 -0.06 5.35 -9.23
CA ALA A 350 -0.14 5.09 -7.81
C ALA A 350 -0.16 3.57 -7.54
N PHE A 351 1.01 2.96 -7.42
CA PHE A 351 1.12 1.53 -7.13
C PHE A 351 0.51 1.19 -5.76
N TYR A 352 -0.03 -0.02 -5.65
CA TYR A 352 -0.77 -0.54 -4.48
C TYR A 352 -2.04 0.25 -4.10
N ASN A 353 -2.44 1.19 -4.91
CA ASN A 353 -3.71 1.89 -4.71
C ASN A 353 -4.78 1.26 -5.61
N PRO A 354 -5.86 0.69 -5.05
CA PRO A 354 -6.90 0.04 -5.83
C PRO A 354 -7.82 1.01 -6.60
N SER A 355 -7.74 2.31 -6.29
CA SER A 355 -8.60 3.31 -6.93
C SER A 355 -8.14 3.62 -8.34
N SER A 356 -9.08 3.70 -9.28
CA SER A 356 -8.83 4.18 -10.65
C SER A 356 -8.45 5.67 -10.70
N VAL A 357 -8.85 6.44 -9.68
CA VAL A 357 -8.57 7.87 -9.57
C VAL A 357 -7.97 8.15 -8.20
N VAL A 358 -6.89 8.92 -8.18
CA VAL A 358 -6.20 9.35 -6.96
C VAL A 358 -6.19 10.86 -6.87
N ASN A 359 -6.45 11.40 -5.68
CA ASN A 359 -6.39 12.84 -5.44
C ASN A 359 -4.99 13.25 -4.98
N ILE A 360 -4.37 14.18 -5.70
CA ILE A 360 -3.05 14.74 -5.37
C ILE A 360 -3.18 16.26 -5.39
N ALA A 361 -2.91 16.91 -4.28
CA ALA A 361 -2.98 18.37 -4.14
C ALA A 361 -4.33 18.95 -4.62
N HIS A 362 -5.43 18.31 -4.24
CA HIS A 362 -6.82 18.66 -4.60
C HIS A 362 -7.17 18.49 -6.09
N GLN A 363 -6.37 17.76 -6.85
CA GLN A 363 -6.64 17.44 -8.24
C GLN A 363 -6.71 15.91 -8.42
N ASP A 364 -7.64 15.46 -9.26
CA ASP A 364 -7.84 14.05 -9.54
C ASP A 364 -6.95 13.59 -10.70
N TYR A 365 -6.21 12.52 -10.47
CA TYR A 365 -5.34 11.87 -11.44
C TYR A 365 -5.79 10.45 -11.72
N LEU A 366 -5.77 10.04 -12.98
CA LEU A 366 -6.00 8.65 -13.37
C LEU A 366 -4.84 7.78 -12.86
N ASN A 367 -5.16 6.76 -12.09
CA ASN A 367 -4.17 5.78 -11.66
C ASN A 367 -3.84 4.81 -12.78
N THR A 368 -2.65 4.94 -13.36
CA THR A 368 -2.19 4.08 -14.43
C THR A 368 -1.35 2.90 -13.95
N SER A 369 -1.17 2.74 -12.65
CA SER A 369 -0.42 1.60 -12.10
C SER A 369 -1.18 0.29 -12.27
N LEU A 370 -0.45 -0.73 -12.71
CA LEU A 370 -0.89 -2.12 -12.75
C LEU A 370 -0.11 -2.97 -11.73
N THR A 371 0.71 -2.33 -10.90
CA THR A 371 1.57 -3.00 -9.94
C THR A 371 0.74 -3.61 -8.82
N VAL A 372 0.89 -4.91 -8.65
CA VAL A 372 0.23 -5.72 -7.62
C VAL A 372 1.31 -6.47 -6.86
N PRO A 373 1.34 -6.40 -5.52
CA PRO A 373 2.26 -7.22 -4.74
C PRO A 373 1.84 -8.69 -4.83
N LEU A 374 2.81 -9.59 -4.70
CA LEU A 374 2.52 -11.01 -4.57
C LEU A 374 1.65 -11.24 -3.33
N MET A 375 0.55 -11.96 -3.48
CA MET A 375 -0.30 -12.28 -2.35
C MET A 375 0.23 -13.51 -1.60
N PRO A 376 0.09 -13.53 -0.26
CA PRO A 376 0.57 -14.63 0.54
C PRO A 376 -0.31 -15.86 0.34
N ASP A 377 0.29 -17.02 0.33
CA ASP A 377 -0.45 -18.27 0.48
C ASP A 377 -0.78 -18.54 1.95
N TYR A 378 -1.91 -19.23 2.19
CA TYR A 378 -2.39 -19.50 3.54
C TYR A 378 -2.04 -20.92 3.95
N GLU A 379 -0.80 -21.14 4.45
CA GLU A 379 -0.53 -22.33 5.24
C GLU A 379 -0.72 -22.04 6.73
N GLU A 380 -1.34 -22.98 7.41
CA GLU A 380 -1.35 -23.02 8.87
C GLU A 380 0.10 -23.13 9.38
N ASN A 381 0.53 -22.17 10.20
CA ASN A 381 1.85 -22.07 10.78
C ASN A 381 2.98 -21.71 9.78
N ALA A 382 2.96 -20.51 9.26
CA ALA A 382 4.09 -19.93 8.54
C ALA A 382 5.32 -19.82 9.46
N THR A 383 6.07 -20.90 9.59
CA THR A 383 7.34 -20.94 10.32
C THR A 383 8.50 -20.78 9.35
N TRP A 384 9.66 -20.37 9.88
CA TRP A 384 10.85 -20.19 9.06
C TRP A 384 11.20 -21.45 8.25
N GLY A 385 11.31 -21.28 6.94
CA GLY A 385 11.66 -22.35 5.98
C GLY A 385 10.51 -23.30 5.61
N ASN A 386 9.36 -23.22 6.25
CA ASN A 386 8.20 -24.03 5.87
C ASN A 386 7.56 -23.48 4.60
N GLY A 387 7.46 -24.31 3.57
CA GLY A 387 6.98 -23.90 2.23
C GLY A 387 7.99 -23.10 1.39
N PHE A 388 9.10 -22.60 1.98
CA PHE A 388 10.15 -21.86 1.27
C PHE A 388 11.58 -22.26 1.67
N PRO A 389 11.93 -23.55 1.59
CA PRO A 389 13.19 -24.07 2.14
C PRO A 389 14.42 -23.55 1.41
N TRP A 390 14.34 -23.30 0.12
CA TRP A 390 15.46 -22.76 -0.63
C TRP A 390 15.69 -21.28 -0.32
N ILE A 391 14.63 -20.48 -0.26
CA ILE A 391 14.71 -19.06 0.10
C ILE A 391 15.27 -18.91 1.52
N ALA A 392 14.80 -19.72 2.47
CA ALA A 392 15.31 -19.70 3.84
C ALA A 392 16.82 -20.00 3.88
N ARG A 393 17.25 -21.09 3.27
CA ARG A 393 18.68 -21.48 3.17
C ARG A 393 19.52 -20.40 2.48
N TYR A 394 18.98 -19.76 1.44
CA TYR A 394 19.68 -18.68 0.75
C TYR A 394 19.88 -17.47 1.67
N LEU A 395 18.83 -17.05 2.39
CA LEU A 395 18.89 -15.91 3.31
C LEU A 395 19.80 -16.21 4.53
N GLU A 396 19.86 -17.44 5.00
CA GLU A 396 20.78 -17.88 6.06
C GLU A 396 22.24 -17.81 5.64
N ARG A 397 22.52 -18.06 4.37
CA ARG A 397 23.89 -18.04 3.85
C ARG A 397 24.36 -16.64 3.47
N ILE A 398 23.49 -15.85 2.86
CA ILE A 398 23.88 -14.52 2.37
C ILE A 398 23.99 -13.49 3.49
N PHE A 399 23.26 -13.64 4.59
CA PHE A 399 23.29 -12.70 5.73
C PHE A 399 23.61 -13.43 7.04
N ARG A 400 24.40 -12.77 7.91
CA ARG A 400 24.53 -13.15 9.32
C ARG A 400 23.16 -13.09 10.01
N ASP A 401 22.95 -13.85 11.08
CA ASP A 401 21.65 -13.94 11.78
C ASP A 401 21.08 -12.59 12.15
N GLU A 402 21.88 -11.72 12.76
CA GLU A 402 21.47 -10.36 13.12
C GLU A 402 21.04 -9.56 11.89
N GLN A 403 21.83 -9.54 10.83
CA GLN A 403 21.53 -8.79 9.61
C GLN A 403 20.30 -9.34 8.90
N ARG A 404 20.11 -10.68 8.91
CA ARG A 404 18.93 -11.35 8.35
C ARG A 404 17.66 -10.88 9.06
N GLU A 405 17.70 -10.71 10.38
CA GLU A 405 16.57 -10.22 11.15
C GLU A 405 16.19 -8.78 10.75
N TYR A 406 17.15 -7.86 10.62
CA TYR A 406 16.89 -6.51 10.12
C TYR A 406 16.34 -6.52 8.68
N TYR A 407 16.89 -7.36 7.81
CA TYR A 407 16.43 -7.53 6.45
C TYR A 407 14.97 -8.02 6.39
N LEU A 408 14.62 -9.04 7.16
CA LEU A 408 13.26 -9.59 7.22
C LEU A 408 12.25 -8.55 7.74
N HIS A 409 12.62 -7.76 8.75
CA HIS A 409 11.77 -6.68 9.27
C HIS A 409 11.58 -5.55 8.26
N TRP A 410 12.62 -5.22 7.49
CA TRP A 410 12.52 -4.26 6.41
C TRP A 410 11.58 -4.74 5.30
N LEU A 411 11.69 -6.01 4.89
CA LEU A 411 10.76 -6.63 3.94
C LEU A 411 9.34 -6.64 4.49
N LYS A 412 9.14 -7.14 5.72
CA LYS A 412 7.84 -7.15 6.38
C LYS A 412 7.19 -5.79 6.37
N HIS A 413 7.93 -4.77 6.80
CA HIS A 413 7.40 -3.41 6.88
C HIS A 413 6.86 -2.94 5.53
N TYR A 414 7.61 -3.14 4.45
CA TYR A 414 7.16 -2.72 3.13
C TYR A 414 6.08 -3.63 2.56
N TYR A 415 6.20 -4.94 2.77
CA TYR A 415 5.24 -5.92 2.29
C TYR A 415 3.85 -5.72 2.92
N CYS A 416 3.78 -5.54 4.24
CA CYS A 416 2.52 -5.24 4.91
C CYS A 416 1.89 -3.92 4.42
N GLN A 417 2.69 -2.90 4.12
CA GLN A 417 2.20 -1.67 3.51
C GLN A 417 1.64 -1.90 2.09
N ALA A 418 2.30 -2.74 1.30
CA ALA A 418 1.88 -3.06 -0.07
C ALA A 418 0.54 -3.80 -0.09
N ILE A 419 0.41 -4.89 0.69
CA ILE A 419 -0.82 -5.70 0.72
C ILE A 419 -2.00 -4.98 1.40
N SER A 420 -1.72 -4.08 2.36
CA SER A 420 -2.77 -3.28 3.01
C SER A 420 -3.17 -2.03 2.22
N SER A 421 -2.55 -1.79 1.06
CA SER A 421 -2.77 -0.59 0.25
C SER A 421 -2.51 0.73 1.00
N LYS A 422 -1.59 0.71 1.95
CA LYS A 422 -1.15 1.86 2.75
C LYS A 422 0.36 2.09 2.60
N PRO A 423 0.83 2.41 1.39
CA PRO A 423 2.26 2.65 1.19
C PRO A 423 2.74 3.81 2.07
N GLY A 424 3.91 3.63 2.66
CA GLY A 424 4.52 4.60 3.56
C GLY A 424 6.03 4.67 3.38
N ARG A 425 6.66 5.55 4.13
CA ARG A 425 8.11 5.75 4.08
C ARG A 425 8.87 4.52 4.58
N GLY A 426 10.13 4.39 4.16
CA GLY A 426 11.03 3.36 4.66
C GLY A 426 12.47 3.64 4.30
N LEU A 427 13.36 2.84 4.85
CA LEU A 427 14.80 2.95 4.64
C LEU A 427 15.18 2.53 3.21
N ALA A 428 16.19 3.20 2.64
CA ALA A 428 16.90 2.66 1.48
C ALA A 428 17.87 1.56 1.96
N MET A 429 17.99 0.49 1.19
CA MET A 429 18.83 -0.65 1.52
C MET A 429 20.07 -0.69 0.62
N PHE A 430 21.23 -0.87 1.23
CA PHE A 430 22.52 -1.03 0.60
C PHE A 430 23.08 -2.40 0.98
N ILE A 431 23.46 -3.19 -0.03
CA ILE A 431 24.00 -4.54 0.17
C ILE A 431 25.35 -4.60 -0.53
N ALA A 432 26.42 -4.66 0.26
CA ALA A 432 27.79 -4.79 -0.23
C ALA A 432 28.33 -6.22 0.03
N GLY A 433 29.14 -6.75 -0.86
CA GLY A 433 29.75 -8.08 -0.67
C GLY A 433 30.46 -8.58 -1.91
N PRO A 434 31.10 -9.76 -1.87
CA PRO A 434 31.88 -10.31 -2.98
C PRO A 434 31.08 -10.44 -4.27
N VAL A 435 31.80 -10.53 -5.39
CA VAL A 435 31.20 -10.78 -6.71
C VAL A 435 30.59 -12.19 -6.75
N GLY A 436 29.42 -12.34 -7.38
CA GLY A 436 28.81 -13.64 -7.64
C GLY A 436 28.06 -14.30 -6.47
N VAL A 437 27.92 -13.61 -5.31
CA VAL A 437 27.24 -14.18 -4.12
C VAL A 437 25.72 -14.14 -4.20
N GLY A 438 25.14 -13.57 -5.25
CA GLY A 438 23.69 -13.57 -5.47
C GLY A 438 22.96 -12.26 -5.17
N LYS A 439 23.65 -11.14 -4.94
CA LYS A 439 23.02 -9.84 -4.68
C LYS A 439 21.97 -9.44 -5.74
N THR A 440 22.31 -9.58 -7.02
CA THR A 440 21.39 -9.36 -8.14
C THR A 440 20.22 -10.34 -8.14
N PHE A 441 20.47 -11.61 -7.75
CA PHE A 441 19.42 -12.61 -7.60
C PHE A 441 18.39 -12.20 -6.54
N LEU A 442 18.83 -11.67 -5.41
CA LEU A 442 17.96 -11.16 -4.35
C LEU A 442 17.01 -10.09 -4.89
N ASN A 443 17.52 -9.13 -5.65
CA ASN A 443 16.72 -8.07 -6.23
C ASN A 443 15.71 -8.59 -7.26
N ARG A 444 16.15 -9.45 -8.21
CA ARG A 444 15.32 -9.87 -9.35
C ARG A 444 14.37 -11.00 -9.00
N GLN A 445 14.80 -11.96 -8.21
CA GLN A 445 14.01 -13.18 -7.95
C GLN A 445 13.15 -13.05 -6.68
N ILE A 446 13.55 -12.23 -5.72
CA ILE A 446 12.80 -12.07 -4.48
C ILE A 446 12.10 -10.70 -4.45
N HIS A 447 12.82 -9.58 -4.47
CA HIS A 447 12.20 -8.27 -4.31
C HIS A 447 11.25 -7.92 -5.46
N GLU A 448 11.70 -8.04 -6.71
CA GLU A 448 10.90 -7.70 -7.88
C GLU A 448 9.60 -8.50 -7.94
N LYS A 449 9.67 -9.80 -7.70
CA LYS A 449 8.49 -10.68 -7.72
C LYS A 449 7.57 -10.43 -6.52
N LEU A 450 8.12 -10.22 -5.32
CA LEU A 450 7.35 -9.97 -4.11
C LEU A 450 6.57 -8.67 -4.20
N PHE A 451 7.17 -7.63 -4.78
CA PHE A 451 6.59 -6.29 -4.86
C PHE A 451 5.93 -5.96 -6.20
N GLY A 452 5.96 -6.88 -7.16
CA GLY A 452 5.28 -6.71 -8.44
C GLY A 452 6.01 -5.79 -9.43
N GLY A 453 7.31 -5.64 -9.28
CA GLY A 453 8.17 -4.96 -10.26
C GLY A 453 9.33 -4.18 -9.65
N SER A 454 10.37 -4.01 -10.45
CA SER A 454 11.52 -3.18 -10.14
C SER A 454 11.98 -2.39 -11.36
N MET A 455 12.70 -1.28 -11.14
CA MET A 455 13.32 -0.51 -12.21
C MET A 455 14.71 -0.04 -11.81
N ASP A 456 15.62 -0.09 -12.79
CA ASP A 456 16.97 0.48 -12.63
C ASP A 456 16.90 2.01 -12.56
N ALA A 457 17.36 2.55 -11.45
CA ALA A 457 17.39 3.98 -11.17
C ALA A 457 18.80 4.59 -11.29
N SER A 458 19.78 3.85 -11.79
CA SER A 458 21.19 4.26 -11.84
C SER A 458 21.38 5.60 -12.52
N SER A 459 20.84 5.76 -13.73
CA SER A 459 20.98 7.01 -14.50
C SER A 459 20.30 8.21 -13.83
N TYR A 460 19.14 8.02 -13.23
CA TYR A 460 18.43 9.10 -12.55
C TYR A 460 19.15 9.54 -11.27
N LEU A 461 19.56 8.60 -10.45
CA LEU A 461 20.22 8.88 -9.18
C LEU A 461 21.63 9.44 -9.35
N THR A 462 22.34 9.04 -10.40
CA THR A 462 23.64 9.63 -10.80
C THR A 462 23.49 10.94 -11.58
N ARG A 463 22.26 11.42 -11.83
CA ARG A 463 21.93 12.65 -12.56
C ARG A 463 22.35 12.67 -14.02
N THR A 464 22.55 11.52 -14.64
CA THR A 464 22.76 11.39 -16.08
C THR A 464 21.45 11.51 -16.87
N ASP A 465 20.31 11.20 -16.23
CA ASP A 465 18.96 11.44 -16.74
C ASP A 465 18.17 12.32 -15.77
N GLN A 466 17.30 13.19 -16.33
CA GLN A 466 16.42 14.06 -15.54
C GLN A 466 14.96 13.56 -15.54
N PHE A 467 14.62 12.64 -16.42
CA PHE A 467 13.28 12.09 -16.55
C PHE A 467 13.11 10.87 -15.67
N ASN A 468 12.02 10.83 -14.90
CA ASN A 468 11.76 9.78 -13.93
C ASN A 468 10.32 9.25 -13.97
N SER A 469 9.55 9.61 -14.98
CA SER A 469 8.14 9.20 -15.06
C SER A 469 7.95 7.68 -15.07
N ASN A 470 8.88 6.94 -15.68
CA ASN A 470 8.85 5.48 -15.69
C ASN A 470 9.26 4.90 -14.33
N LEU A 471 10.24 5.50 -13.67
CA LEU A 471 10.72 5.07 -12.35
C LEU A 471 9.62 5.21 -11.29
N ILE A 472 8.86 6.30 -11.32
CA ILE A 472 7.80 6.55 -10.34
C ILE A 472 6.71 5.48 -10.39
N ALA A 473 6.50 4.83 -11.52
CA ALA A 473 5.56 3.72 -11.67
C ALA A 473 6.02 2.44 -10.95
N SER A 474 7.30 2.33 -10.60
CA SER A 474 7.85 1.14 -9.98
C SER A 474 7.89 1.25 -8.46
N PRO A 475 7.45 0.19 -7.74
CA PRO A 475 7.51 0.13 -6.30
C PRO A 475 8.94 -0.06 -5.76
N MET A 476 9.82 -0.64 -6.58
CA MET A 476 11.22 -0.88 -6.23
C MET A 476 12.13 -0.17 -7.23
N TRP A 477 13.03 0.66 -6.72
CA TRP A 477 14.14 1.17 -7.50
C TRP A 477 15.39 0.38 -7.14
N THR A 478 16.11 -0.04 -8.15
CA THR A 478 17.32 -0.84 -7.98
C THR A 478 18.51 -0.12 -8.61
N ILE A 479 19.66 -0.26 -7.99
CA ILE A 479 20.96 -0.01 -8.59
C ILE A 479 21.78 -1.28 -8.41
N ASP A 480 22.27 -1.84 -9.51
CA ASP A 480 23.04 -3.07 -9.49
C ASP A 480 24.40 -2.82 -10.11
N ASP A 481 25.46 -2.96 -9.32
CA ASP A 481 26.86 -2.82 -9.71
C ASP A 481 27.21 -1.55 -10.53
N ALA A 482 26.45 -0.47 -10.37
CA ALA A 482 26.78 0.78 -11.04
C ALA A 482 28.08 1.39 -10.44
N VAL A 483 29.00 1.76 -11.31
CA VAL A 483 30.22 2.46 -10.86
C VAL A 483 29.87 3.91 -10.53
N ALA A 484 30.09 4.31 -9.29
CA ALA A 484 29.93 5.69 -8.90
C ALA A 484 30.87 6.59 -9.70
N GLN A 485 30.33 7.63 -10.32
CA GLN A 485 31.19 8.69 -10.82
C GLN A 485 31.98 9.29 -9.66
N THR A 486 33.27 9.44 -9.85
CA THR A 486 34.24 9.72 -8.78
C THR A 486 34.24 11.18 -8.30
N ASP A 487 33.44 12.06 -8.90
CA ASP A 487 33.42 13.48 -8.53
C ASP A 487 32.53 13.72 -7.28
N ASN A 488 33.04 14.57 -6.39
CA ASN A 488 32.39 14.88 -5.10
C ASN A 488 31.01 15.51 -5.25
N LYS A 489 30.77 16.30 -6.29
CA LYS A 489 29.50 16.98 -6.50
C LYS A 489 28.37 15.99 -6.87
N THR A 490 28.71 15.01 -7.68
CA THR A 490 27.78 13.92 -8.04
C THR A 490 27.43 13.07 -6.83
N ARG A 491 28.43 12.73 -5.98
CA ARG A 491 28.21 11.96 -4.74
C ARG A 491 27.36 12.73 -3.71
N GLU A 492 27.58 14.04 -3.54
CA GLU A 492 26.72 14.87 -2.69
C GLU A 492 25.28 14.93 -3.21
N GLY A 493 25.13 15.10 -4.52
CA GLY A 493 23.83 15.07 -5.17
C GLY A 493 23.09 13.74 -4.99
N TYR A 494 23.80 12.63 -5.12
CA TYR A 494 23.29 11.30 -4.86
C TYR A 494 22.82 11.14 -3.40
N SER A 495 23.66 11.54 -2.43
CA SER A 495 23.29 11.53 -1.01
C SER A 495 22.05 12.38 -0.71
N GLN A 496 21.91 13.55 -1.35
CA GLN A 496 20.71 14.39 -1.21
C GLN A 496 19.47 13.72 -1.81
N MET A 497 19.61 13.04 -2.95
CA MET A 497 18.48 12.31 -3.57
C MET A 497 17.98 11.19 -2.65
N ILE A 498 18.89 10.41 -2.05
CA ILE A 498 18.51 9.36 -1.09
C ILE A 498 17.79 9.96 0.12
N LYS A 499 18.30 11.07 0.69
CA LYS A 499 17.62 11.79 1.78
C LYS A 499 16.22 12.25 1.38
N MET A 500 16.05 12.76 0.17
CA MET A 500 14.74 13.18 -0.35
C MET A 500 13.79 11.99 -0.51
N MET A 501 14.24 10.89 -1.09
CA MET A 501 13.42 9.70 -1.32
C MET A 501 12.94 9.07 -0.01
N THR A 502 13.80 8.97 0.98
CA THR A 502 13.48 8.32 2.26
C THR A 502 12.69 9.23 3.21
N ALA A 503 12.96 10.54 3.22
CA ALA A 503 12.41 11.47 4.20
C ALA A 503 11.19 12.27 3.69
N ASN A 504 11.08 12.53 2.39
CA ASN A 504 10.00 13.32 1.81
C ASN A 504 8.82 12.44 1.38
N GLU A 505 7.61 13.01 1.46
CA GLU A 505 6.38 12.33 1.04
C GLU A 505 6.17 12.31 -0.47
N GLY A 506 7.01 12.98 -1.23
CA GLY A 506 6.82 13.05 -2.68
C GLY A 506 8.10 13.42 -3.42
N ILE A 507 8.13 12.98 -4.66
CA ILE A 507 9.18 13.24 -5.64
C ILE A 507 8.59 14.10 -6.76
N VAL A 508 9.41 14.95 -7.37
CA VAL A 508 9.00 15.68 -8.59
C VAL A 508 9.02 14.70 -9.76
N MET A 509 7.83 14.38 -10.26
CA MET A 509 7.66 13.59 -11.45
C MET A 509 7.95 14.45 -12.67
N ARG A 510 8.86 14.00 -13.54
CA ARG A 510 9.22 14.66 -14.79
C ARG A 510 9.11 13.68 -15.95
N GLY A 511 8.20 13.93 -16.85
CA GLY A 511 8.08 13.21 -18.14
C GLY A 511 8.59 14.07 -19.29
N MET A 512 8.99 13.43 -20.37
CA MET A 512 9.38 14.14 -21.59
C MET A 512 8.19 14.97 -22.11
N HIS A 513 8.41 16.25 -22.38
CA HIS A 513 7.38 17.21 -22.84
C HIS A 513 6.19 17.39 -21.88
N ARG A 514 6.36 17.12 -20.58
CA ARG A 514 5.35 17.34 -19.54
C ARG A 514 5.90 18.23 -18.44
N GLU A 515 5.06 19.12 -17.91
CA GLU A 515 5.42 19.87 -16.72
C GLU A 515 5.59 18.91 -15.53
N GLY A 516 6.67 19.12 -14.78
CA GLY A 516 6.90 18.35 -13.57
C GLY A 516 5.91 18.73 -12.48
N PHE A 517 5.36 17.74 -11.79
CA PHE A 517 4.58 17.97 -10.59
C PHE A 517 5.06 17.07 -9.44
N ARG A 518 4.82 17.51 -8.22
CA ARG A 518 5.21 16.73 -7.04
C ARG A 518 4.12 15.69 -6.73
N ALA A 519 4.51 14.43 -6.75
CA ALA A 519 3.62 13.31 -6.47
C ALA A 519 4.12 12.49 -5.27
N PRO A 520 3.23 11.89 -4.47
CA PRO A 520 3.62 10.94 -3.43
C PRO A 520 4.33 9.74 -4.05
N TRP A 521 5.47 9.36 -3.50
CA TRP A 521 6.14 8.13 -3.87
C TRP A 521 6.66 7.43 -2.61
N PHE A 522 6.22 6.22 -2.39
CA PHE A 522 6.51 5.44 -1.21
C PHE A 522 7.18 4.09 -1.54
N GLY A 523 7.85 4.02 -2.67
CA GLY A 523 8.65 2.86 -3.04
C GLY A 523 9.88 2.69 -2.17
N ARG A 524 10.69 1.71 -2.52
CA ARG A 524 11.96 1.42 -1.85
C ARG A 524 13.11 1.47 -2.83
N LEU A 525 14.26 1.88 -2.34
CA LEU A 525 15.52 1.82 -3.05
C LEU A 525 16.37 0.69 -2.49
N THR A 526 16.86 -0.18 -3.37
CA THR A 526 17.89 -1.17 -3.06
C THR A 526 19.10 -0.94 -3.95
N VAL A 527 20.28 -0.91 -3.34
CA VAL A 527 21.55 -0.74 -4.02
C VAL A 527 22.42 -1.93 -3.71
N THR A 528 22.79 -2.69 -4.73
CA THR A 528 23.77 -3.78 -4.61
C THR A 528 25.08 -3.33 -5.18
N MET A 529 26.17 -3.68 -4.52
CA MET A 529 27.52 -3.30 -4.90
C MET A 529 28.54 -4.34 -4.48
N ASN A 530 29.69 -4.33 -5.13
CA ASN A 530 30.81 -5.12 -4.69
C ASN A 530 31.48 -4.46 -3.47
N ASP A 531 32.25 -5.24 -2.74
CA ASP A 531 32.91 -4.78 -1.52
C ASP A 531 34.33 -4.25 -1.73
N ASP A 532 34.68 -3.98 -3.01
CA ASP A 532 35.93 -3.29 -3.37
C ASP A 532 35.82 -1.77 -3.13
N PRO A 533 36.96 -1.08 -2.96
CA PRO A 533 36.99 0.33 -2.61
C PRO A 533 36.27 1.26 -3.61
N ASP A 534 36.26 0.92 -4.89
CA ASP A 534 35.59 1.75 -5.90
C ASP A 534 34.08 1.58 -5.88
N SER A 535 33.60 0.34 -5.76
CA SER A 535 32.19 0.03 -5.61
C SER A 535 31.61 0.61 -4.32
N LEU A 536 32.35 0.59 -3.20
CA LEU A 536 31.92 1.16 -1.92
C LEU A 536 31.73 2.70 -1.95
N LYS A 537 32.25 3.40 -2.97
CA LYS A 537 31.93 4.81 -3.21
C LYS A 537 30.46 5.07 -3.53
N MET A 538 29.69 4.03 -3.88
CA MET A 538 28.23 4.09 -4.03
C MET A 538 27.49 4.22 -2.69
N LEU A 539 28.12 3.92 -1.58
CA LEU A 539 27.54 4.27 -0.28
C LEU A 539 27.48 5.80 -0.15
N PRO A 540 26.31 6.35 0.23
CA PRO A 540 26.23 7.78 0.50
C PRO A 540 27.14 8.12 1.68
N MET A 541 27.68 9.34 1.69
CA MET A 541 28.51 9.77 2.80
C MET A 541 27.76 9.64 4.13
N THR A 542 28.31 8.88 5.05
CA THR A 542 27.71 8.52 6.35
C THR A 542 27.74 9.68 7.34
N ASP A 543 27.18 10.84 6.97
CA ASP A 543 26.93 11.91 7.93
C ASP A 543 25.70 11.53 8.83
N ILE A 544 25.61 12.17 9.99
CA ILE A 544 24.53 11.95 10.97
C ILE A 544 23.15 12.06 10.33
N SER A 545 23.01 12.86 9.26
CA SER A 545 21.72 13.14 8.61
C SER A 545 21.25 12.04 7.66
N ILE A 546 22.08 11.05 7.35
CA ILE A 546 21.73 9.93 6.47
C ILE A 546 21.73 8.57 7.19
N LYS A 547 22.46 8.47 8.30
CA LYS A 547 22.59 7.21 9.05
C LYS A 547 21.24 6.59 9.44
N ASP A 548 20.26 7.42 9.77
CA ASP A 548 18.91 6.98 10.13
C ASP A 548 18.00 6.63 8.92
N LYS A 549 18.50 6.83 7.69
CA LYS A 549 17.72 6.71 6.45
C LYS A 549 18.13 5.53 5.57
N ILE A 550 19.26 4.94 5.86
CA ILE A 550 19.81 3.83 5.10
C ILE A 550 20.08 2.62 5.99
N MET A 551 19.85 1.45 5.44
CA MET A 551 20.27 0.18 6.00
C MET A 551 21.48 -0.31 5.19
N VAL A 552 22.57 -0.70 5.84
CA VAL A 552 23.77 -1.22 5.17
C VAL A 552 24.03 -2.63 5.65
N LEU A 553 23.97 -3.59 4.73
CA LEU A 553 24.15 -5.00 4.98
C LEU A 553 25.39 -5.53 4.25
N CYS A 554 26.04 -6.51 4.85
CA CYS A 554 27.15 -7.26 4.26
C CYS A 554 26.63 -8.60 3.71
N ALA A 555 26.67 -8.78 2.39
CA ALA A 555 26.41 -10.07 1.78
C ALA A 555 27.63 -10.99 1.89
N LEU A 556 27.41 -12.19 2.38
CA LEU A 556 28.45 -13.22 2.52
C LEU A 556 28.45 -14.12 1.28
N ASP A 557 29.55 -14.85 1.10
CA ASP A 557 29.59 -15.92 0.10
C ASP A 557 28.60 -17.04 0.49
N THR A 558 27.61 -17.26 -0.36
CA THR A 558 26.59 -18.30 -0.13
C THR A 558 27.15 -19.72 -0.26
N GLY A 559 28.30 -19.87 -0.91
CA GLY A 559 28.90 -21.17 -1.19
C GLY A 559 28.08 -22.04 -2.15
N PHE A 560 27.07 -21.48 -2.84
CA PHE A 560 26.30 -22.24 -3.83
C PHE A 560 27.14 -22.51 -5.07
N LYS A 561 27.19 -23.79 -5.46
CA LYS A 561 27.84 -24.24 -6.70
C LYS A 561 26.88 -24.13 -7.88
N ASN A 562 27.42 -24.24 -9.10
CA ASN A 562 26.61 -24.37 -10.30
C ASN A 562 25.62 -25.53 -10.16
N GLY A 563 24.34 -25.30 -10.39
CA GLY A 563 23.27 -26.28 -10.22
C GLY A 563 22.56 -26.27 -8.85
N GLU A 564 23.06 -25.54 -7.85
CA GLU A 564 22.40 -25.38 -6.56
C GLU A 564 21.51 -24.12 -6.50
N TRP A 565 21.63 -23.24 -7.49
CA TRP A 565 20.77 -22.08 -7.62
C TRP A 565 19.35 -22.50 -8.02
N ALA A 566 18.36 -21.95 -7.33
CA ALA A 566 16.97 -22.22 -7.68
C ALA A 566 16.62 -21.72 -9.06
N SER A 567 15.78 -22.48 -9.76
CA SER A 567 15.12 -21.97 -10.97
C SER A 567 14.09 -20.89 -10.64
N SER A 568 13.68 -20.12 -11.63
CA SER A 568 12.62 -19.12 -11.45
C SER A 568 11.32 -19.74 -10.97
N GLU A 569 10.97 -20.92 -11.51
CA GLU A 569 9.77 -21.67 -11.16
C GLU A 569 9.79 -22.15 -9.70
N GLN A 570 10.96 -22.58 -9.21
CA GLN A 570 11.12 -22.96 -7.80
C GLN A 570 10.89 -21.74 -6.91
N ILE A 571 11.49 -20.59 -7.22
CA ILE A 571 11.27 -19.36 -6.45
C ILE A 571 9.81 -18.95 -6.52
N ASP A 572 9.16 -19.01 -7.68
CA ASP A 572 7.75 -18.67 -7.85
C ASP A 572 6.83 -19.56 -6.99
N SER A 573 7.21 -20.82 -6.77
CA SER A 573 6.47 -21.72 -5.90
C SER A 573 6.69 -21.47 -4.40
N GLU A 574 7.86 -20.98 -3.99
CA GLU A 574 8.21 -20.75 -2.59
C GLU A 574 7.81 -19.33 -2.10
N LEU A 575 7.78 -18.35 -3.02
CA LEU A 575 7.53 -16.94 -2.67
C LEU A 575 6.20 -16.69 -1.98
N PRO A 576 5.07 -17.32 -2.34
CA PRO A 576 3.80 -17.12 -1.64
C PRO A 576 3.86 -17.51 -0.16
N PHE A 577 4.58 -18.60 0.17
CA PHE A 577 4.79 -19.05 1.55
C PHE A 577 5.75 -18.12 2.31
N PHE A 578 6.80 -17.67 1.65
CA PHE A 578 7.68 -16.65 2.23
C PHE A 578 6.94 -15.34 2.48
N ALA A 579 6.05 -14.94 1.59
CA ALA A 579 5.17 -13.79 1.75
C ALA A 579 4.22 -13.95 2.95
N ALA A 580 3.67 -15.14 3.17
CA ALA A 580 2.86 -15.46 4.36
C ALA A 580 3.71 -15.36 5.64
N TYR A 581 4.91 -15.92 5.63
CA TYR A 581 5.85 -15.78 6.75
C TYR A 581 6.16 -14.30 7.05
N LEU A 582 6.46 -13.48 6.02
CA LEU A 582 6.71 -12.05 6.21
C LEU A 582 5.51 -11.30 6.79
N ARG A 583 4.30 -11.67 6.42
CA ARG A 583 3.08 -11.08 7.00
C ARG A 583 2.98 -11.41 8.49
N ASP A 584 3.27 -12.64 8.87
CA ASP A 584 2.95 -13.19 10.19
C ASP A 584 4.10 -13.12 11.20
N ILE A 585 5.35 -12.93 10.77
CA ILE A 585 6.49 -12.80 11.69
C ILE A 585 6.23 -11.71 12.75
N GLU A 586 6.43 -12.05 14.02
CA GLU A 586 6.28 -11.11 15.11
C GLU A 586 7.33 -9.99 15.03
N PRO A 587 6.91 -8.72 15.13
CA PRO A 587 7.85 -7.61 15.11
C PRO A 587 8.78 -7.63 16.32
N ASN A 588 10.08 -7.68 16.09
CA ASN A 588 11.06 -7.51 17.17
C ASN A 588 11.05 -6.04 17.66
N PRO A 589 10.72 -5.76 18.95
CA PRO A 589 10.64 -4.39 19.46
C PRO A 589 11.97 -3.62 19.41
N GLU A 590 13.10 -4.32 19.35
CA GLU A 590 14.40 -3.69 19.22
C GLU A 590 14.66 -3.18 17.79
N ILE A 591 14.06 -3.78 16.80
CA ILE A 591 14.20 -3.47 15.37
C ILE A 591 13.03 -2.65 14.86
N TRP A 592 11.81 -3.02 15.28
CA TRP A 592 10.58 -2.41 14.81
C TRP A 592 10.35 -1.04 15.43
N GLY A 593 9.87 -0.10 14.61
CA GLY A 593 9.51 1.24 15.05
C GLY A 593 10.41 2.33 14.46
N GLY A 594 10.37 3.51 15.10
CA GLY A 594 11.08 4.68 14.60
C GLY A 594 10.39 5.36 13.42
N ARG A 595 11.04 6.40 12.89
CA ARG A 595 10.48 7.28 11.83
C ARG A 595 10.18 6.55 10.52
N PHE A 596 10.89 5.49 10.22
CA PHE A 596 10.84 4.75 8.95
C PHE A 596 10.33 3.33 9.12
N GLY A 597 9.69 3.03 10.27
CA GLY A 597 9.07 1.75 10.58
C GLY A 597 10.04 0.66 11.04
N VAL A 598 11.31 0.78 10.67
CA VAL A 598 12.39 -0.13 11.07
C VAL A 598 13.62 0.70 11.43
N LYS A 599 14.36 0.31 12.47
CA LYS A 599 15.64 0.95 12.82
C LYS A 599 16.69 0.63 11.76
N ALA A 600 17.54 1.60 11.48
CA ALA A 600 18.63 1.44 10.53
C ALA A 600 19.71 0.52 11.12
N TYR A 601 20.16 -0.45 10.34
CA TYR A 601 21.34 -1.26 10.63
C TYR A 601 22.52 -0.76 9.77
N GLN A 602 23.70 -0.74 10.35
CA GLN A 602 24.93 -0.31 9.69
C GLN A 602 25.99 -1.37 9.92
N ASP A 603 26.32 -2.18 8.91
CA ASP A 603 27.43 -3.12 9.04
C ASP A 603 28.74 -2.39 9.31
N PRO A 604 29.39 -2.62 10.47
CA PRO A 604 30.56 -1.83 10.87
C PRO A 604 31.77 -2.00 9.93
N GLU A 605 31.91 -3.20 9.36
CA GLU A 605 33.03 -3.53 8.47
C GLU A 605 32.87 -2.82 7.13
N ILE A 606 31.68 -2.88 6.54
CA ILE A 606 31.40 -2.19 5.28
C ILE A 606 31.51 -0.67 5.45
N ILE A 607 31.01 -0.12 6.55
CA ILE A 607 31.14 1.31 6.84
C ILE A 607 32.59 1.71 6.94
N ALA A 608 33.42 1.00 7.73
CA ALA A 608 34.85 1.30 7.91
C ALA A 608 35.59 1.22 6.55
N ARG A 609 35.32 0.22 5.73
CA ARG A 609 35.90 0.09 4.38
C ARG A 609 35.46 1.22 3.44
N SER A 610 34.19 1.62 3.48
CA SER A 610 33.71 2.76 2.69
C SER A 610 34.32 4.10 3.13
N GLU A 611 34.49 4.29 4.42
CA GLU A 611 35.16 5.50 4.97
C GLU A 611 36.64 5.58 4.54
N SER A 612 37.36 4.45 4.56
CA SER A 612 38.74 4.38 4.06
C SER A 612 38.83 4.55 2.53
N ALA A 613 37.79 4.17 1.77
CA ALA A 613 37.72 4.41 0.32
C ALA A 613 37.26 5.84 -0.03
N GLY A 614 36.82 6.63 0.94
CA GLY A 614 36.24 7.97 0.74
C GLY A 614 37.21 9.01 0.26
N THR A 615 36.70 10.12 -0.31
CA THR A 615 37.50 11.25 -0.83
C THR A 615 38.29 12.00 0.24
N THR A 616 37.91 11.83 1.52
CA THR A 616 38.63 12.44 2.67
C THR A 616 39.67 11.51 3.27
N ALA A 617 39.75 10.25 2.83
CA ALA A 617 40.70 9.27 3.35
C ALA A 617 42.15 9.74 3.15
N GLY A 618 42.48 10.16 1.93
CA GLY A 618 43.80 10.67 1.63
C GLY A 618 44.18 11.96 2.42
N THR A 619 43.19 12.85 2.62
CA THR A 619 43.37 14.03 3.49
C THR A 619 43.56 13.61 4.94
N LYS A 620 42.83 12.61 5.42
CA LYS A 620 42.97 12.07 6.78
C LYS A 620 44.34 11.43 6.98
N GLU A 621 44.79 10.57 6.08
CA GLU A 621 46.11 9.92 6.11
C GLU A 621 47.26 10.96 6.17
N ILE A 622 47.15 12.01 5.34
CA ILE A 622 48.17 13.09 5.34
C ILE A 622 48.17 13.84 6.68
N LEU A 623 47.00 14.08 7.27
CA LEU A 623 46.88 14.73 8.56
C LEU A 623 47.35 13.82 9.70
N GLU A 624 47.09 12.52 9.63
CA GLU A 624 47.65 11.57 10.61
C GLU A 624 49.16 11.50 10.56
N ALA A 625 49.76 11.43 9.36
CA ALA A 625 51.20 11.53 9.19
C ALA A 625 51.75 12.89 9.69
N TRP A 626 51.05 14.00 9.43
CA TRP A 626 51.42 15.30 9.97
C TRP A 626 51.34 15.35 11.49
N ILE A 627 50.36 14.72 12.11
CA ILE A 627 50.25 14.61 13.58
C ILE A 627 51.44 13.87 14.14
N GLU A 628 51.90 12.78 13.52
CA GLU A 628 53.10 12.03 13.93
C GLU A 628 54.35 12.91 13.85
N TYR A 629 54.55 13.65 12.75
CA TYR A 629 55.68 14.59 12.64
C TYR A 629 55.60 15.70 13.70
N MET A 630 54.43 16.29 13.92
CA MET A 630 54.25 17.33 14.93
C MET A 630 54.47 16.82 16.35
N ALA A 631 54.05 15.60 16.66
CA ALA A 631 54.29 14.98 17.96
C ALA A 631 55.77 14.68 18.19
N ALA A 632 56.51 14.31 17.15
CA ALA A 632 57.97 14.10 17.21
C ALA A 632 58.73 15.40 17.37
N ASP A 633 58.41 16.44 16.57
CA ASP A 633 59.09 17.73 16.60
C ASP A 633 58.74 18.58 17.84
N HIS A 634 57.52 18.39 18.35
CA HIS A 634 56.99 19.18 19.47
C HIS A 634 56.38 18.28 20.58
N PRO A 635 57.17 17.46 21.31
CA PRO A 635 56.65 16.44 22.23
C PRO A 635 55.88 17.00 23.44
N LYS A 636 55.92 18.30 23.69
CA LYS A 636 55.12 18.95 24.73
C LYS A 636 53.76 19.49 24.24
N LEU A 637 53.53 19.48 22.94
CA LEU A 637 52.31 20.03 22.34
C LEU A 637 51.26 18.95 22.28
N THR A 638 50.15 19.08 23.04
CA THR A 638 49.05 18.10 23.08
C THR A 638 48.00 18.34 22.00
N SER A 639 47.88 19.55 21.49
CA SER A 639 46.97 19.89 20.40
C SER A 639 47.44 21.13 19.66
N TRP A 640 47.09 21.19 18.39
CA TRP A 640 47.26 22.37 17.55
C TRP A 640 45.90 23.02 17.29
N THR A 641 45.81 24.35 17.15
CA THR A 641 44.58 25.07 16.85
C THR A 641 44.85 26.16 15.83
N GLY A 642 44.07 26.17 14.73
CA GLY A 642 44.21 27.17 13.68
C GLY A 642 43.15 27.07 12.59
N THR A 643 43.21 28.01 11.63
CA THR A 643 42.34 27.98 10.45
C THR A 643 42.84 26.95 9.41
N ALA A 644 42.01 26.61 8.42
CA ALA A 644 42.43 25.72 7.32
C ALA A 644 43.67 26.30 6.56
N THR A 645 43.74 27.62 6.40
CA THR A 645 44.90 28.29 5.80
C THR A 645 46.18 28.12 6.64
N GLN A 646 46.06 28.23 7.95
CA GLN A 646 47.16 28.00 8.84
C GLN A 646 47.58 26.52 8.88
N LEU A 647 46.63 25.60 8.80
CA LEU A 647 46.93 24.17 8.71
C LEU A 647 47.64 23.82 7.40
N ASP A 648 47.20 24.34 6.28
CA ASP A 648 47.86 24.17 4.99
C ASP A 648 49.29 24.64 5.00
N ALA A 649 49.54 25.81 5.61
CA ALA A 649 50.91 26.36 5.81
C ALA A 649 51.74 25.47 6.74
N MET A 650 51.16 24.93 7.81
CA MET A 650 51.87 24.05 8.75
C MET A 650 52.23 22.70 8.13
N VAL A 651 51.31 22.08 7.38
CA VAL A 651 51.59 20.88 6.60
C VAL A 651 52.61 21.17 5.50
N GLY A 652 52.55 22.36 4.93
CA GLY A 652 53.50 22.88 3.95
C GLY A 652 54.94 22.95 4.40
N ALA A 653 55.21 23.01 5.71
CA ALA A 653 56.54 22.94 6.26
C ALA A 653 57.24 21.58 6.06
N TYR A 654 56.46 20.52 5.80
CA TYR A 654 56.93 19.17 5.51
C TYR A 654 56.80 18.88 4.01
N GLU A 655 57.87 18.99 3.22
CA GLU A 655 57.83 18.94 1.75
C GLU A 655 57.10 17.71 1.17
N THR A 656 57.32 16.54 1.76
CA THR A 656 56.66 15.28 1.33
C THR A 656 55.15 15.30 1.55
N LEU A 657 54.69 15.77 2.70
CA LEU A 657 53.28 15.89 3.03
C LEU A 657 52.63 17.00 2.23
N HIS A 658 53.31 18.08 1.98
CA HIS A 658 52.84 19.21 1.17
C HIS A 658 52.53 18.77 -0.26
N LYS A 659 53.45 18.04 -0.91
CA LYS A 659 53.22 17.47 -2.27
C LYS A 659 52.06 16.50 -2.29
N SER A 660 51.91 15.69 -1.25
CA SER A 660 50.77 14.77 -1.13
C SER A 660 49.46 15.53 -0.91
N LEU A 661 49.45 16.55 -0.05
CA LEU A 661 48.27 17.37 0.21
C LEU A 661 47.83 18.13 -1.05
N GLN A 662 48.75 18.74 -1.79
CA GLN A 662 48.45 19.46 -3.05
C GLN A 662 47.86 18.54 -4.14
N ARG A 663 48.24 17.25 -4.18
CA ARG A 663 47.62 16.26 -5.08
C ARG A 663 46.19 15.91 -4.68
N GLN A 664 45.95 15.85 -3.39
CA GLN A 664 44.62 15.44 -2.82
C GLN A 664 43.67 16.64 -2.71
N VAL A 665 44.19 17.81 -2.33
CA VAL A 665 43.41 19.00 -2.00
C VAL A 665 43.79 20.15 -2.93
N LYS A 666 42.91 20.53 -3.82
CA LYS A 666 43.19 21.55 -4.89
C LYS A 666 43.22 22.99 -4.38
N SER A 667 42.74 23.27 -3.18
CA SER A 667 42.67 24.60 -2.58
C SER A 667 42.42 24.54 -1.08
N VAL A 668 42.74 25.63 -0.37
CA VAL A 668 42.41 25.78 1.06
C VAL A 668 40.91 25.65 1.35
N SER A 669 40.07 26.10 0.43
CA SER A 669 38.62 25.92 0.55
C SER A 669 38.23 24.44 0.49
N HIS A 670 38.94 23.64 -0.31
CA HIS A 670 38.76 22.20 -0.38
C HIS A 670 39.24 21.52 0.92
N LEU A 671 40.40 21.91 1.44
CA LEU A 671 40.88 21.45 2.75
C LEU A 671 39.87 21.76 3.85
N GLN A 672 39.33 22.98 3.89
CA GLN A 672 38.30 23.35 4.85
C GLN A 672 37.04 22.52 4.74
N HIS A 673 36.67 22.14 3.52
CA HIS A 673 35.54 21.25 3.27
C HIS A 673 35.83 19.84 3.80
N ASP A 674 36.99 19.28 3.53
CA ASP A 674 37.40 17.96 4.00
C ASP A 674 37.49 17.91 5.54
N LEU A 675 38.04 18.95 6.18
CA LEU A 675 38.05 19.06 7.65
C LEU A 675 36.63 19.07 8.24
N ARG A 676 35.68 19.76 7.60
CA ARG A 676 34.27 19.71 8.03
C ARG A 676 33.69 18.30 7.91
N LYS A 677 33.97 17.61 6.82
CA LYS A 677 33.52 16.22 6.61
C LYS A 677 34.11 15.29 7.66
N LEU A 678 35.43 15.34 7.88
CA LEU A 678 36.10 14.51 8.88
C LEU A 678 35.57 14.78 10.30
N HIS A 679 35.26 16.02 10.63
CA HIS A 679 34.64 16.37 11.90
C HIS A 679 33.19 15.82 11.98
N CYS A 680 32.37 15.96 10.93
CA CYS A 680 31.01 15.40 10.88
C CYS A 680 31.00 13.86 10.90
N GLN A 681 32.04 13.21 10.38
CA GLN A 681 32.27 11.77 10.46
C GLN A 681 32.70 11.31 11.86
N GLY A 682 32.97 12.24 12.76
CA GLY A 682 33.34 11.92 14.14
C GLY A 682 34.79 11.51 14.31
N TRP A 683 35.73 12.01 13.44
CA TRP A 683 37.15 11.74 13.64
C TRP A 683 37.63 12.31 14.98
N SER A 684 37.96 11.42 15.91
CA SER A 684 38.21 11.73 17.32
C SER A 684 39.36 12.74 17.55
N ARG A 685 40.27 12.91 16.58
CA ARG A 685 41.36 13.84 16.67
C ARG A 685 41.03 15.27 16.25
N LEU A 686 39.82 15.54 15.71
CA LEU A 686 39.44 16.82 15.10
C LEU A 686 38.21 17.44 15.74
N ASP A 687 38.38 18.65 16.30
CA ASP A 687 37.29 19.45 16.85
C ASP A 687 37.14 20.80 16.12
N CYS A 688 35.90 21.27 15.96
CA CYS A 688 35.63 22.60 15.43
C CYS A 688 35.46 23.59 16.59
N VAL A 689 36.37 24.57 16.69
CA VAL A 689 36.38 25.56 17.78
C VAL A 689 36.28 27.00 17.24
N ARG A 690 36.01 27.95 18.11
CA ARG A 690 36.09 29.38 17.79
C ARG A 690 37.31 29.97 18.49
N ALA A 691 38.23 30.52 17.71
CA ALA A 691 39.48 31.02 18.21
C ALA A 691 39.65 32.52 17.92
N GLY A 692 40.45 33.19 18.77
CA GLY A 692 40.79 34.60 18.67
C GLY A 692 39.69 35.59 19.08
N PRO A 693 40.03 36.90 19.18
CA PRO A 693 39.07 37.96 19.58
C PRO A 693 37.85 38.09 18.66
N SER A 694 38.04 37.81 17.38
CA SER A 694 36.99 37.86 16.35
C SER A 694 36.17 36.56 16.25
N ARG A 695 36.37 35.57 17.13
CA ARG A 695 35.68 34.28 17.16
C ARG A 695 35.63 33.57 15.80
N VAL A 696 36.72 33.60 15.06
CA VAL A 696 36.82 32.91 13.76
C VAL A 696 36.76 31.41 13.96
N ARG A 697 36.07 30.72 13.03
CA ARG A 697 36.05 29.27 13.03
C ARG A 697 37.48 28.72 12.83
N ALA A 698 37.95 27.92 13.76
CA ALA A 698 39.22 27.25 13.75
C ALA A 698 39.06 25.74 14.00
N TRP A 699 40.09 24.99 13.67
CA TRP A 699 40.17 23.56 13.87
C TRP A 699 41.17 23.25 14.97
N LYS A 700 40.76 22.43 15.92
CA LYS A 700 41.63 21.91 16.96
C LYS A 700 41.94 20.45 16.63
N ILE A 701 43.23 20.15 16.41
CA ILE A 701 43.73 18.81 16.11
C ILE A 701 44.50 18.30 17.30
N ARG A 702 44.15 17.15 17.84
CA ARG A 702 44.84 16.50 18.95
C ARG A 702 46.07 15.76 18.43
N LEU A 703 47.21 16.00 19.03
CA LEU A 703 48.47 15.41 18.64
C LEU A 703 48.85 14.18 19.47
N THR A 704 48.25 14.01 20.66
CA THR A 704 48.44 12.84 21.53
C THR A 704 47.21 11.98 21.54
N ASP A 705 47.36 10.65 21.71
CA ASP A 705 46.25 9.74 21.87
C ASP A 705 45.50 10.03 23.16
N ILE A 706 44.19 9.90 23.12
CA ILE A 706 43.36 9.98 24.32
C ILE A 706 43.61 8.68 25.10
N GLU A 707 44.25 8.76 26.28
CA GLU A 707 44.08 7.70 27.26
C GLU A 707 42.58 7.64 27.57
N VAL A 708 41.92 6.55 27.11
CA VAL A 708 40.54 6.26 27.48
C VAL A 708 40.54 5.92 28.97
N SER A 709 40.23 6.94 29.79
CA SER A 709 39.96 6.76 31.22
C SER A 709 38.55 6.20 31.42
#